data_3962c831d4f8aa46cfce81015aac8608
#
_entry.id   3962c831d4f8aa46cfce81015aac8608
#
_cell.length_a   1.000
_cell.length_b   1.000
_cell.length_c   1.000
_cell.angle_alpha   90.00
_cell.angle_beta   90.00
_cell.angle_gamma   90.00
#
_symmetry.space_group_name_H-M   'P 1'
#
loop_
_entity.id
_entity.type
_entity.pdbx_description
1 polymer ?
#
loop_
_entity_poly.entity_id
_entity_poly.type
_entity_poly.pdbx_seq_one_letter_code
_entity_poly.pdbx_strand_id
1 'polypeptide(L)'
;VAFSGDEIERLNISNTIDLVKNIPGMTGVNNVGLPQAAAYFIRGIGQDESVSTMDPAVGTFVDGVFMSRQIANNSRLYDLESVEVLKGPQGTLYGRNTTGGAVRIITQKPTEETEGWVDLAYGEFETFEASAKLNFPITDNLFAKLTAFTIDQGEGFLENVTLNRDQWKRDATGARAQFLFVPSDRTEILFTVEQTEDNTGGIVGANKLSACCGDDIYKVESGLENTWAETDFTAYSMKATVDLQNDTQMEIILSDHDLTHSFNNDYSDQVVPAYSIPNLSDHEQKSYEMNFTGSGGNVQWAAGVSHYYEKSHVLFGDALFLFGGAVAGTFMRDLTNTTDATAIYADFDFDLGNGWGLTIGGRYTDDDRAVDVEQFIDLNGVPWTARTKENFMDRSGWLSTAAIGAPFDNATVEALGTLTSIDVNEFTSRIVVDYQPNDNMMFYASVGDSFKGGGWASRVTAASDFVDLRPEYVDNVEFGMKSQWMDDALRLNITYFNADYTDLQITAIDQVTGAFVYSNKADAEVDGFEGELQYAANDNLTLFANFATLDGGYTELRPGAEGIADKDLKRTPDFSYRVGVIYDTILENGELNFTGVLNREDEYFNNQNNTPAGLRPAVSKIDLTVTYVPNDGNWRVMAGCTNCSDKEAIHSTLDFVALGFITQFQDLPRLWRVSYKYNF
;
A
#
# COMPACT_ATOMS: atom_id res chain seq x y z
N VAL A 1 -8.45 8.09 10.28
CA VAL A 1 -9.64 7.23 10.01
C VAL A 1 -9.33 5.84 10.54
N ALA A 2 -10.28 5.22 11.24
CA ALA A 2 -10.13 3.86 11.74
C ALA A 2 -11.38 3.05 11.36
N PHE A 3 -11.18 1.77 11.08
CA PHE A 3 -12.22 0.78 10.81
C PHE A 3 -12.02 -0.40 11.75
N SER A 4 -13.04 -0.80 12.48
CA SER A 4 -13.04 -2.06 13.21
C SER A 4 -13.11 -3.25 12.25
N GLY A 5 -12.74 -4.45 12.73
CA GLY A 5 -12.89 -5.68 11.94
C GLY A 5 -14.32 -5.90 11.46
N ASP A 6 -15.32 -5.60 12.30
CA ASP A 6 -16.74 -5.70 11.95
C ASP A 6 -17.16 -4.71 10.86
N GLU A 7 -16.64 -3.47 10.89
CA GLU A 7 -16.90 -2.49 9.83
C GLU A 7 -16.27 -2.90 8.51
N ILE A 8 -15.07 -3.46 8.52
CA ILE A 8 -14.40 -4.00 7.32
C ILE A 8 -15.25 -5.12 6.69
N GLU A 9 -15.75 -6.06 7.51
CA GLU A 9 -16.65 -7.10 7.05
C GLU A 9 -17.98 -6.51 6.53
N ARG A 10 -18.61 -5.59 7.26
CA ARG A 10 -19.88 -4.92 6.89
C ARG A 10 -19.78 -4.16 5.55
N LEU A 11 -18.65 -3.53 5.29
CA LEU A 11 -18.37 -2.79 4.07
C LEU A 11 -17.92 -3.69 2.91
N ASN A 12 -17.81 -5.01 3.13
CA ASN A 12 -17.29 -5.99 2.17
C ASN A 12 -15.89 -5.62 1.63
N ILE A 13 -15.03 -5.07 2.51
CA ILE A 13 -13.64 -4.75 2.20
C ILE A 13 -12.82 -6.03 2.32
N SER A 14 -12.19 -6.47 1.24
CA SER A 14 -11.49 -7.75 1.19
C SER A 14 -9.96 -7.65 1.25
N ASN A 15 -9.41 -6.55 0.82
CA ASN A 15 -7.97 -6.30 0.80
C ASN A 15 -7.66 -4.82 1.05
N THR A 16 -6.40 -4.47 1.13
CA THR A 16 -5.96 -3.11 1.47
C THR A 16 -6.23 -2.09 0.36
N ILE A 17 -6.26 -2.47 -0.91
CA ILE A 17 -6.66 -1.58 -2.02
C ILE A 17 -8.16 -1.27 -1.97
N ASP A 18 -9.00 -2.22 -1.55
CA ASP A 18 -10.42 -1.95 -1.35
C ASP A 18 -10.68 -0.98 -0.19
N LEU A 19 -9.82 -1.00 0.85
CA LEU A 19 -9.90 -0.06 1.97
C LEU A 19 -9.76 1.40 1.50
N VAL A 20 -8.81 1.66 0.60
CA VAL A 20 -8.49 3.02 0.12
C VAL A 20 -9.71 3.73 -0.45
N LYS A 21 -10.58 3.03 -1.18
CA LYS A 21 -11.82 3.58 -1.77
C LYS A 21 -12.77 4.16 -0.72
N ASN A 22 -12.57 3.79 0.55
CA ASN A 22 -13.39 4.22 1.68
C ASN A 22 -12.82 5.44 2.42
N ILE A 23 -11.70 6.01 1.95
CA ILE A 23 -10.98 7.09 2.65
C ILE A 23 -10.78 8.29 1.70
N PRO A 24 -11.61 9.32 1.75
CA PRO A 24 -11.41 10.55 0.96
C PRO A 24 -10.02 11.17 1.20
N GLY A 25 -9.40 11.70 0.14
CA GLY A 25 -8.02 12.19 0.18
C GLY A 25 -6.95 11.11 0.14
N MET A 26 -7.35 9.83 -0.03
CA MET A 26 -6.45 8.72 -0.27
C MET A 26 -6.78 8.05 -1.59
N THR A 27 -5.76 7.78 -2.41
CA THR A 27 -5.88 6.96 -3.61
C THR A 27 -4.93 5.76 -3.49
N GLY A 28 -5.25 4.67 -4.16
CA GLY A 28 -4.42 3.47 -4.13
C GLY A 28 -4.55 2.66 -5.39
N VAL A 29 -3.47 2.02 -5.78
CA VAL A 29 -3.41 1.25 -7.00
C VAL A 29 -2.58 0.00 -6.84
N ASN A 30 -2.90 -1.01 -7.62
CA ASN A 30 -1.97 -2.08 -7.90
C ASN A 30 -0.83 -1.51 -8.73
N ASN A 31 0.40 -1.63 -8.25
CA ASN A 31 1.54 -1.07 -8.94
C ASN A 31 1.66 -1.68 -10.34
N VAL A 32 1.44 -0.84 -11.36
CA VAL A 32 1.59 -1.12 -12.80
C VAL A 32 1.50 -2.60 -13.21
N GLY A 33 0.34 -3.21 -12.96
CA GLY A 33 0.10 -4.59 -13.37
C GLY A 33 0.51 -5.67 -12.38
N LEU A 34 0.88 -5.31 -11.14
CA LEU A 34 1.21 -6.25 -10.06
C LEU A 34 0.06 -6.31 -9.03
N PRO A 35 -0.81 -7.32 -9.07
CA PRO A 35 -1.98 -7.39 -8.19
C PRO A 35 -1.62 -7.52 -6.71
N GLN A 36 -0.46 -8.08 -6.39
CA GLN A 36 0.05 -8.26 -5.03
C GLN A 36 0.62 -6.98 -4.41
N ALA A 37 0.93 -5.97 -5.25
CA ALA A 37 1.47 -4.71 -4.80
C ALA A 37 0.38 -3.68 -4.53
N ALA A 38 0.52 -2.94 -3.41
CA ALA A 38 -0.31 -1.80 -3.11
C ALA A 38 0.54 -0.54 -2.97
N ALA A 39 0.31 0.41 -3.86
CA ALA A 39 0.87 1.75 -3.80
C ALA A 39 -0.20 2.71 -3.27
N TYR A 40 0.07 3.35 -2.14
CA TYR A 40 -0.83 4.29 -1.51
C TYR A 40 -0.37 5.72 -1.74
N PHE A 41 -1.36 6.60 -1.93
CA PHE A 41 -1.18 8.04 -1.98
C PHE A 41 -2.15 8.67 -0.98
N ILE A 42 -1.63 9.43 -0.04
CA ILE A 42 -2.41 10.20 0.93
C ILE A 42 -2.15 11.67 0.66
N ARG A 43 -3.21 12.46 0.49
CA ARG A 43 -3.12 13.88 0.14
C ARG A 43 -2.28 14.12 -1.14
N GLY A 44 -2.38 13.22 -2.13
CA GLY A 44 -1.60 13.27 -3.38
C GLY A 44 -0.16 12.76 -3.28
N ILE A 45 0.33 12.45 -2.08
CA ILE A 45 1.72 12.00 -1.86
C ILE A 45 1.80 10.50 -1.70
N GLY A 46 2.64 9.89 -2.51
CA GLY A 46 2.84 8.45 -2.58
C GLY A 46 3.96 8.06 -3.54
N GLN A 47 4.19 6.77 -3.69
CA GLN A 47 5.17 6.22 -4.61
C GLN A 47 4.54 5.05 -5.36
N ASP A 48 4.52 5.12 -6.70
CA ASP A 48 4.01 4.07 -7.58
C ASP A 48 5.13 3.23 -8.25
N GLU A 49 6.37 3.37 -7.78
CA GLU A 49 7.47 2.50 -8.19
C GLU A 49 7.74 1.46 -7.08
N SER A 50 7.65 0.17 -7.45
CA SER A 50 7.80 -0.95 -6.51
C SER A 50 9.19 -1.56 -6.47
N VAL A 51 10.17 -0.97 -7.18
CA VAL A 51 11.56 -1.45 -7.14
C VAL A 51 12.14 -1.35 -5.74
N SER A 52 12.99 -2.31 -5.37
CA SER A 52 13.55 -2.39 -4.03
C SER A 52 14.50 -1.25 -3.65
N THR A 53 14.96 -0.49 -4.62
CA THR A 53 15.86 0.66 -4.43
C THR A 53 15.15 1.95 -4.07
N MET A 54 13.82 1.95 -4.02
CA MET A 54 13.00 3.10 -3.63
C MET A 54 11.98 2.70 -2.56
N ASP A 55 11.83 3.55 -1.55
CA ASP A 55 10.89 3.33 -0.46
C ASP A 55 9.50 3.94 -0.74
N PRO A 56 8.43 3.41 -0.13
CA PRO A 56 7.12 4.05 -0.17
C PRO A 56 7.12 5.37 0.63
N ALA A 57 6.22 6.30 0.27
CA ALA A 57 5.96 7.52 1.05
C ALA A 57 4.86 7.32 2.11
N VAL A 58 4.11 6.22 2.03
CA VAL A 58 3.10 5.80 3.02
C VAL A 58 3.54 4.49 3.64
N GLY A 59 3.82 4.51 4.94
CA GLY A 59 4.25 3.33 5.68
C GLY A 59 3.10 2.36 5.93
N THR A 60 3.34 1.06 5.78
CA THR A 60 2.39 0.01 6.18
C THR A 60 2.94 -0.74 7.37
N PHE A 61 2.11 -0.97 8.39
CA PHE A 61 2.49 -1.63 9.63
C PHE A 61 1.48 -2.73 9.97
N VAL A 62 1.96 -3.94 10.25
CA VAL A 62 1.13 -5.06 10.71
C VAL A 62 1.56 -5.43 12.13
N ASP A 63 0.66 -5.34 13.09
CA ASP A 63 0.91 -5.56 14.53
C ASP A 63 2.11 -4.77 15.11
N GLY A 64 2.42 -3.62 14.51
CA GLY A 64 3.54 -2.75 14.87
C GLY A 64 4.79 -2.98 14.02
N VAL A 65 4.85 -4.02 13.19
CA VAL A 65 6.00 -4.31 12.32
C VAL A 65 5.87 -3.56 10.99
N PHE A 66 6.89 -2.80 10.61
CA PHE A 66 6.95 -2.10 9.33
C PHE A 66 7.09 -3.06 8.15
N MET A 67 6.27 -2.89 7.12
CA MET A 67 6.29 -3.62 5.86
C MET A 67 6.96 -2.75 4.80
N SER A 68 8.24 -3.00 4.52
CA SER A 68 9.06 -2.10 3.71
C SER A 68 8.73 -2.11 2.22
N ARG A 69 8.18 -3.20 1.70
CA ARG A 69 7.94 -3.36 0.28
C ARG A 69 6.45 -3.21 -0.07
N GLN A 70 6.15 -2.50 -1.15
CA GLN A 70 4.80 -2.41 -1.69
C GLN A 70 4.27 -3.76 -2.17
N ILE A 71 5.15 -4.63 -2.65
CA ILE A 71 4.87 -6.03 -2.96
C ILE A 71 4.53 -6.73 -1.65
N ALA A 72 3.46 -7.54 -1.64
CA ALA A 72 2.81 -8.14 -0.48
C ALA A 72 2.00 -7.18 0.41
N ASN A 73 1.95 -5.87 0.13
CA ASN A 73 1.11 -4.93 0.88
C ASN A 73 -0.38 -4.96 0.47
N ASN A 74 -0.74 -5.57 -0.68
CA ASN A 74 -2.14 -5.82 -1.02
C ASN A 74 -2.66 -7.08 -0.32
N SER A 75 -2.58 -7.07 1.01
CA SER A 75 -2.91 -8.21 1.84
C SER A 75 -4.42 -8.43 1.98
N ARG A 76 -4.83 -9.70 2.10
CA ARG A 76 -6.18 -10.08 2.50
C ARG A 76 -6.46 -9.57 3.92
N LEU A 77 -7.58 -8.88 4.10
CA LEU A 77 -8.03 -8.40 5.42
C LEU A 77 -8.96 -9.43 6.07
N TYR A 78 -8.44 -10.20 7.01
CA TYR A 78 -9.19 -11.24 7.74
C TYR A 78 -8.73 -11.35 9.18
N ASP A 79 -9.65 -11.65 10.09
CA ASP A 79 -9.40 -11.81 11.54
C ASP A 79 -8.67 -10.59 12.14
N LEU A 80 -9.22 -9.41 11.87
CA LEU A 80 -8.65 -8.14 12.31
C LEU A 80 -9.37 -7.59 13.53
N GLU A 81 -8.62 -6.90 14.38
CA GLU A 81 -9.15 -6.00 15.40
C GLU A 81 -9.53 -4.67 14.75
N SER A 82 -8.60 -4.06 14.02
CA SER A 82 -8.81 -2.79 13.32
C SER A 82 -7.83 -2.55 12.17
N VAL A 83 -8.20 -1.61 11.30
CA VAL A 83 -7.26 -0.95 10.39
C VAL A 83 -7.38 0.55 10.59
N GLU A 84 -6.24 1.20 10.76
CA GLU A 84 -6.15 2.63 11.00
C GLU A 84 -5.33 3.30 9.89
N VAL A 85 -5.81 4.45 9.42
CA VAL A 85 -5.06 5.28 8.46
C VAL A 85 -4.77 6.63 9.09
N LEU A 86 -3.49 6.90 9.24
CA LEU A 86 -2.94 8.15 9.76
C LEU A 86 -2.53 9.00 8.56
N LYS A 87 -3.17 10.13 8.37
CA LYS A 87 -2.89 11.04 7.26
C LYS A 87 -1.89 12.11 7.68
N GLY A 88 -1.07 12.55 6.72
CA GLY A 88 0.02 13.49 6.96
C GLY A 88 1.25 12.84 7.63
N PRO A 89 2.35 13.59 7.79
CA PRO A 89 3.65 13.06 8.22
C PRO A 89 3.60 12.39 9.60
N GLN A 90 4.25 11.24 9.72
CA GLN A 90 4.31 10.44 10.94
C GLN A 90 5.75 10.16 11.40
N GLY A 91 6.70 11.06 11.06
CA GLY A 91 8.14 10.87 11.26
C GLY A 91 8.57 10.58 12.69
N THR A 92 7.93 11.18 13.69
CA THR A 92 8.32 11.03 15.10
C THR A 92 8.05 9.64 15.66
N LEU A 93 6.84 9.11 15.50
CA LEU A 93 6.45 7.82 16.10
C LEU A 93 6.72 6.64 15.18
N TYR A 94 6.45 6.79 13.88
CA TYR A 94 6.56 5.72 12.88
C TYR A 94 7.88 5.76 12.11
N GLY A 95 8.57 6.91 12.14
CA GLY A 95 9.88 7.08 11.53
C GLY A 95 9.83 7.38 10.04
N ARG A 96 10.92 7.07 9.36
CA ARG A 96 11.12 7.31 7.92
C ARG A 96 10.02 6.66 7.06
N ASN A 97 9.90 7.13 5.82
CA ASN A 97 8.99 6.57 4.82
C ASN A 97 7.50 6.73 5.18
N THR A 98 7.18 7.80 5.90
CA THR A 98 5.83 8.17 6.33
C THR A 98 5.52 9.64 6.02
N THR A 99 6.04 10.15 4.91
CA THR A 99 5.83 11.56 4.47
C THR A 99 4.37 11.82 4.07
N GLY A 100 3.68 10.84 3.49
CA GLY A 100 2.25 10.91 3.21
C GLY A 100 1.38 10.45 4.36
N GLY A 101 1.87 9.53 5.19
CA GLY A 101 1.12 8.94 6.30
C GLY A 101 1.45 7.48 6.59
N ALA A 102 0.56 6.80 7.32
CA ALA A 102 0.73 5.39 7.66
C ALA A 102 -0.59 4.62 7.64
N VAL A 103 -0.53 3.35 7.26
CA VAL A 103 -1.61 2.35 7.35
C VAL A 103 -1.22 1.33 8.42
N ARG A 104 -2.03 1.18 9.47
CA ARG A 104 -1.83 0.22 10.54
C ARG A 104 -2.88 -0.87 10.46
N ILE A 105 -2.45 -2.12 10.41
CA ILE A 105 -3.31 -3.29 10.43
C ILE A 105 -3.06 -4.01 11.76
N ILE A 106 -4.10 -4.22 12.54
CA ILE A 106 -4.03 -4.84 13.86
C ILE A 106 -4.84 -6.13 13.81
N THR A 107 -4.20 -7.27 14.10
CA THR A 107 -4.86 -8.57 14.11
C THR A 107 -5.46 -8.86 15.48
N GLN A 108 -6.54 -9.66 15.52
CA GLN A 108 -7.09 -10.12 16.79
C GLN A 108 -6.06 -11.00 17.52
N LYS A 109 -5.97 -10.88 18.85
CA LYS A 109 -5.13 -11.77 19.67
C LYS A 109 -5.86 -13.09 19.97
N PRO A 110 -5.12 -14.20 20.27
CA PRO A 110 -5.71 -15.38 20.90
C PRO A 110 -6.40 -15.06 22.23
N THR A 111 -7.48 -15.77 22.53
CA THR A 111 -8.27 -15.63 23.77
C THR A 111 -8.32 -16.94 24.58
N GLU A 112 -8.83 -16.89 25.81
CA GLU A 112 -9.04 -18.07 26.65
C GLU A 112 -10.24 -18.92 26.24
N GLU A 113 -11.10 -18.42 25.35
CA GLU A 113 -12.30 -19.10 24.91
C GLU A 113 -12.00 -20.08 23.78
N THR A 114 -12.72 -21.22 23.75
CA THR A 114 -12.71 -22.07 22.56
C THR A 114 -13.78 -21.59 21.62
N GLU A 115 -13.39 -21.00 20.52
CA GLU A 115 -14.27 -20.42 19.52
C GLU A 115 -13.68 -20.54 18.12
N GLY A 116 -14.53 -20.45 17.14
CA GLY A 116 -14.07 -20.44 15.75
C GLY A 116 -15.16 -20.01 14.80
N TRP A 117 -14.76 -19.83 13.56
CA TRP A 117 -15.71 -19.61 12.47
C TRP A 117 -15.17 -20.18 11.17
N VAL A 118 -16.11 -20.46 10.26
CA VAL A 118 -15.83 -20.76 8.84
C VAL A 118 -16.68 -19.81 8.01
N ASP A 119 -16.06 -19.12 7.05
CA ASP A 119 -16.70 -18.24 6.07
C ASP A 119 -16.47 -18.80 4.67
N LEU A 120 -17.53 -19.04 3.93
CA LEU A 120 -17.51 -19.50 2.54
C LEU A 120 -18.20 -18.45 1.67
N ALA A 121 -17.57 -18.06 0.58
CA ALA A 121 -18.15 -17.10 -0.34
C ALA A 121 -18.03 -17.55 -1.78
N TYR A 122 -19.01 -17.12 -2.59
CA TYR A 122 -19.01 -17.27 -4.03
C TYR A 122 -19.43 -15.96 -4.68
N GLY A 123 -18.75 -15.57 -5.75
CA GLY A 123 -18.97 -14.31 -6.42
C GLY A 123 -18.82 -14.36 -7.93
N GLU A 124 -18.84 -13.18 -8.52
CA GLU A 124 -18.67 -12.97 -9.97
C GLU A 124 -17.32 -13.52 -10.45
N PHE A 125 -17.19 -13.82 -11.73
CA PHE A 125 -16.03 -14.48 -12.35
C PHE A 125 -15.70 -15.84 -11.73
N GLU A 126 -16.74 -16.60 -11.31
CA GLU A 126 -16.59 -17.90 -10.66
C GLU A 126 -15.62 -17.88 -9.47
N THR A 127 -15.62 -16.79 -8.71
CA THR A 127 -14.73 -16.61 -7.57
C THR A 127 -15.23 -17.39 -6.36
N PHE A 128 -14.46 -18.34 -5.88
CA PHE A 128 -14.66 -19.03 -4.62
C PHE A 128 -13.68 -18.53 -3.57
N GLU A 129 -14.17 -18.21 -2.38
CA GLU A 129 -13.35 -17.82 -1.23
C GLU A 129 -13.75 -18.67 -0.03
N ALA A 130 -12.76 -19.13 0.72
CA ALA A 130 -12.98 -19.77 2.02
C ALA A 130 -11.98 -19.21 3.04
N SER A 131 -12.46 -18.98 4.25
CA SER A 131 -11.59 -18.65 5.38
C SER A 131 -12.10 -19.29 6.66
N ALA A 132 -11.19 -19.51 7.62
CA ALA A 132 -11.52 -20.12 8.89
C ALA A 132 -10.65 -19.58 10.02
N LYS A 133 -11.22 -19.56 11.23
CA LYS A 133 -10.53 -19.28 12.50
C LYS A 133 -10.83 -20.41 13.49
N LEU A 134 -9.82 -20.80 14.22
CA LEU A 134 -9.94 -21.65 15.40
C LEU A 134 -9.09 -21.07 16.53
N ASN A 135 -9.71 -20.69 17.60
CA ASN A 135 -9.07 -20.24 18.84
C ASN A 135 -9.32 -21.26 19.96
N PHE A 136 -8.29 -21.56 20.75
CA PHE A 136 -8.41 -22.52 21.84
C PHE A 136 -7.31 -22.33 22.90
N PRO A 137 -7.62 -22.55 24.19
CA PRO A 137 -6.60 -22.61 25.22
C PRO A 137 -5.81 -23.91 25.14
N ILE A 138 -4.47 -23.82 25.23
CA ILE A 138 -3.57 -24.99 25.36
C ILE A 138 -3.39 -25.32 26.84
N THR A 139 -3.22 -24.27 27.66
CA THR A 139 -3.15 -24.30 29.13
C THR A 139 -3.84 -23.06 29.69
N ASP A 140 -3.92 -22.93 31.01
CA ASP A 140 -4.52 -21.76 31.68
C ASP A 140 -3.83 -20.42 31.34
N ASN A 141 -2.62 -20.47 30.77
CA ASN A 141 -1.81 -19.28 30.46
C ASN A 141 -1.18 -19.30 29.07
N LEU A 142 -1.59 -20.25 28.23
CA LEU A 142 -1.13 -20.34 26.82
C LEU A 142 -2.34 -20.57 25.93
N PHE A 143 -2.58 -19.64 25.04
CA PHE A 143 -3.70 -19.63 24.10
C PHE A 143 -3.17 -19.69 22.66
N ALA A 144 -3.88 -20.40 21.79
CA ALA A 144 -3.52 -20.53 20.40
C ALA A 144 -4.67 -20.11 19.49
N LYS A 145 -4.32 -19.48 18.38
CA LYS A 145 -5.26 -19.14 17.31
C LYS A 145 -4.65 -19.53 15.96
N LEU A 146 -5.43 -20.21 15.15
CA LEU A 146 -5.10 -20.55 13.77
C LEU A 146 -6.12 -19.90 12.85
N THR A 147 -5.66 -19.18 11.85
CA THR A 147 -6.48 -18.62 10.78
C THR A 147 -5.93 -19.02 9.42
N ALA A 148 -6.81 -19.23 8.46
CA ALA A 148 -6.39 -19.53 7.10
C ALA A 148 -7.42 -19.01 6.10
N PHE A 149 -6.97 -18.76 4.87
CA PHE A 149 -7.85 -18.40 3.76
C PHE A 149 -7.37 -19.03 2.44
N THR A 150 -8.30 -19.13 1.50
CA THR A 150 -8.02 -19.43 0.09
C THR A 150 -8.95 -18.64 -0.81
N ILE A 151 -8.44 -18.24 -1.95
CA ILE A 151 -9.16 -17.56 -3.03
C ILE A 151 -8.82 -18.30 -4.31
N ASP A 152 -9.84 -18.72 -5.07
CA ASP A 152 -9.69 -19.34 -6.38
C ASP A 152 -10.74 -18.72 -7.33
N GLN A 153 -10.31 -18.21 -8.48
CA GLN A 153 -11.17 -17.55 -9.45
C GLN A 153 -11.12 -18.28 -10.79
N GLY A 154 -12.27 -18.79 -11.24
CA GLY A 154 -12.40 -19.57 -12.45
C GLY A 154 -12.22 -18.76 -13.73
N GLU A 155 -12.86 -17.58 -13.82
CA GLU A 155 -12.80 -16.67 -14.97
C GLU A 155 -11.94 -15.45 -14.64
N GLY A 156 -11.11 -14.98 -15.57
CA GLY A 156 -10.28 -13.78 -15.40
C GLY A 156 -11.07 -12.50 -15.57
N PHE A 157 -10.58 -11.40 -14.99
CA PHE A 157 -11.16 -10.07 -15.20
C PHE A 157 -10.92 -9.53 -16.62
N LEU A 158 -9.94 -10.08 -17.34
CA LEU A 158 -9.55 -9.65 -18.69
C LEU A 158 -9.71 -10.80 -19.68
N GLU A 159 -10.26 -10.50 -20.85
CA GLU A 159 -10.28 -11.39 -22.00
C GLU A 159 -9.09 -11.08 -22.94
N ASN A 160 -8.14 -11.99 -23.10
CA ASN A 160 -7.10 -11.88 -24.10
C ASN A 160 -7.58 -12.48 -25.42
N VAL A 161 -7.91 -11.61 -26.38
CA VAL A 161 -8.49 -12.01 -27.66
C VAL A 161 -7.48 -12.68 -28.61
N THR A 162 -6.19 -12.39 -28.47
CA THR A 162 -5.11 -13.00 -29.27
C THR A 162 -4.84 -14.43 -28.87
N LEU A 163 -4.76 -14.68 -27.56
CA LEU A 163 -4.47 -16.01 -27.01
C LEU A 163 -5.73 -16.81 -26.70
N ASN A 164 -6.92 -16.20 -26.88
CA ASN A 164 -8.22 -16.81 -26.58
C ASN A 164 -8.27 -17.44 -25.18
N ARG A 165 -7.89 -16.66 -24.18
CA ARG A 165 -7.88 -17.04 -22.77
C ARG A 165 -8.16 -15.86 -21.87
N ASP A 166 -8.62 -16.15 -20.63
CA ASP A 166 -8.73 -15.17 -19.60
C ASP A 166 -7.38 -14.88 -18.95
N GLN A 167 -7.24 -13.66 -18.44
CA GLN A 167 -6.08 -13.18 -17.68
C GLN A 167 -6.54 -12.47 -16.40
N TRP A 168 -5.60 -12.25 -15.48
CA TRP A 168 -5.86 -11.63 -14.18
C TRP A 168 -6.88 -12.44 -13.37
N LYS A 169 -6.53 -13.69 -13.07
CA LYS A 169 -7.28 -14.57 -12.16
C LYS A 169 -6.68 -14.48 -10.77
N ARG A 170 -7.52 -14.35 -9.76
CA ARG A 170 -7.09 -14.39 -8.37
C ARG A 170 -6.85 -15.84 -7.94
N ASP A 171 -5.69 -16.09 -7.38
CA ASP A 171 -5.30 -17.38 -6.80
C ASP A 171 -4.35 -17.09 -5.63
N ALA A 172 -4.86 -17.23 -4.40
CA ALA A 172 -4.07 -16.95 -3.21
C ALA A 172 -4.49 -17.86 -2.05
N THR A 173 -3.51 -18.25 -1.25
CA THR A 173 -3.70 -18.97 0.01
C THR A 173 -2.85 -18.37 1.10
N GLY A 174 -3.34 -18.40 2.34
CA GLY A 174 -2.55 -17.94 3.47
C GLY A 174 -3.00 -18.57 4.78
N ALA A 175 -2.06 -18.61 5.72
CA ALA A 175 -2.32 -19.09 7.07
C ALA A 175 -1.52 -18.28 8.09
N ARG A 176 -2.12 -18.04 9.26
CA ARG A 176 -1.50 -17.40 10.41
C ARG A 176 -1.73 -18.25 11.65
N ALA A 177 -0.63 -18.53 12.37
CA ALA A 177 -0.65 -19.17 13.68
C ALA A 177 -0.15 -18.17 14.73
N GLN A 178 -0.94 -17.97 15.77
CA GLN A 178 -0.60 -17.08 16.88
C GLN A 178 -0.65 -17.84 18.19
N PHE A 179 0.32 -17.58 19.06
CA PHE A 179 0.43 -18.18 20.39
C PHE A 179 0.60 -17.06 21.42
N LEU A 180 -0.37 -16.86 22.27
CA LEU A 180 -0.34 -15.89 23.35
C LEU A 180 0.01 -16.59 24.65
N PHE A 181 1.18 -16.28 25.22
CA PHE A 181 1.62 -16.75 26.52
C PHE A 181 1.51 -15.64 27.55
N VAL A 182 0.74 -15.89 28.61
CA VAL A 182 0.46 -14.96 29.71
C VAL A 182 1.02 -15.54 31.00
N PRO A 183 2.35 -15.46 31.25
CA PRO A 183 2.99 -16.04 32.43
C PRO A 183 2.57 -15.37 33.74
N SER A 184 2.06 -14.15 33.68
CA SER A 184 1.56 -13.38 34.84
C SER A 184 0.59 -12.31 34.38
N ASP A 185 -0.18 -11.74 35.31
CA ASP A 185 -1.13 -10.62 35.05
C ASP A 185 -0.44 -9.35 34.49
N ARG A 186 0.89 -9.33 34.43
CA ARG A 186 1.70 -8.19 33.97
C ARG A 186 2.51 -8.48 32.72
N THR A 187 2.39 -9.66 32.16
CA THR A 187 3.25 -10.05 31.03
C THR A 187 2.44 -10.83 30.01
N GLU A 188 2.43 -10.34 28.79
CA GLU A 188 1.93 -11.03 27.62
C GLU A 188 3.05 -11.20 26.60
N ILE A 189 3.14 -12.37 25.98
CA ILE A 189 4.09 -12.65 24.89
C ILE A 189 3.29 -13.29 23.75
N LEU A 190 3.17 -12.57 22.64
CA LEU A 190 2.52 -13.03 21.43
C LEU A 190 3.57 -13.46 20.41
N PHE A 191 3.50 -14.70 19.97
CA PHE A 191 4.27 -15.22 18.83
C PHE A 191 3.34 -15.36 17.64
N THR A 192 3.77 -14.87 16.49
CA THR A 192 3.03 -14.97 15.23
C THR A 192 3.92 -15.60 14.15
N VAL A 193 3.35 -16.54 13.42
CA VAL A 193 3.90 -17.08 12.18
C VAL A 193 2.85 -16.92 11.12
N GLU A 194 3.21 -16.30 10.01
CA GLU A 194 2.32 -16.10 8.87
C GLU A 194 2.99 -16.57 7.58
N GLN A 195 2.23 -17.21 6.72
CA GLN A 195 2.64 -17.57 5.37
C GLN A 195 1.53 -17.25 4.40
N THR A 196 1.87 -16.61 3.30
CA THR A 196 0.96 -16.31 2.19
C THR A 196 1.64 -16.66 0.87
N GLU A 197 0.91 -17.38 0.03
CA GLU A 197 1.27 -17.66 -1.36
C GLU A 197 0.20 -17.01 -2.24
N ASP A 198 0.62 -16.13 -3.14
CA ASP A 198 -0.28 -15.42 -4.06
C ASP A 198 0.20 -15.57 -5.49
N ASN A 199 -0.53 -16.35 -6.27
CA ASN A 199 -0.28 -16.67 -7.68
C ASN A 199 -1.26 -15.91 -8.60
N THR A 200 -1.87 -14.84 -8.12
CA THR A 200 -2.75 -13.97 -8.90
C THR A 200 -2.02 -13.48 -10.15
N GLY A 201 -2.55 -13.81 -11.31
CA GLY A 201 -1.92 -13.48 -12.59
C GLY A 201 -1.71 -11.98 -12.79
N GLY A 202 -0.63 -11.60 -13.46
CA GLY A 202 -0.31 -10.21 -13.76
C GLY A 202 -1.42 -9.49 -14.54
N ILE A 203 -1.60 -8.22 -14.25
CA ILE A 203 -2.59 -7.36 -14.93
C ILE A 203 -1.95 -6.84 -16.22
N VAL A 204 -2.45 -7.26 -17.38
CA VAL A 204 -2.09 -6.65 -18.66
C VAL A 204 -2.94 -5.42 -18.87
N GLY A 205 -2.32 -4.27 -19.05
CA GLY A 205 -3.06 -3.04 -19.33
C GLY A 205 -3.45 -2.99 -20.82
N ALA A 206 -4.61 -2.40 -21.13
CA ALA A 206 -5.07 -2.22 -22.49
C ALA A 206 -4.27 -1.12 -23.23
N ASN A 207 -3.86 -1.38 -24.49
CA ASN A 207 -3.15 -0.40 -25.31
C ASN A 207 -4.12 0.59 -25.93
N LYS A 208 -4.09 1.83 -25.48
CA LYS A 208 -4.94 2.92 -25.99
C LYS A 208 -4.78 3.23 -27.47
N LEU A 209 -3.63 2.88 -28.06
CA LEU A 209 -3.34 3.09 -29.50
C LEU A 209 -3.74 1.90 -30.37
N SER A 210 -4.14 0.77 -29.75
CA SER A 210 -4.60 -0.39 -30.51
C SER A 210 -5.94 -0.13 -31.18
N ALA A 211 -6.12 -0.69 -32.38
CA ALA A 211 -7.41 -0.75 -33.05
C ALA A 211 -8.26 -1.96 -32.59
N CYS A 212 -7.71 -2.83 -31.75
CA CYS A 212 -8.41 -3.94 -31.16
C CYS A 212 -9.52 -3.46 -30.22
N CYS A 213 -10.49 -4.29 -30.06
CA CYS A 213 -11.36 -4.36 -28.88
C CYS A 213 -12.32 -3.16 -28.66
N GLY A 214 -12.23 -2.12 -29.51
CA GLY A 214 -13.11 -0.94 -29.41
C GLY A 214 -12.84 -0.16 -28.12
N ASP A 215 -13.92 0.21 -27.44
CA ASP A 215 -13.85 0.93 -26.13
C ASP A 215 -13.92 -0.01 -24.92
N ASP A 216 -13.86 -1.34 -25.11
CA ASP A 216 -13.92 -2.31 -24.05
C ASP A 216 -12.54 -2.43 -23.34
N ILE A 217 -12.42 -1.80 -22.18
CA ILE A 217 -11.17 -1.75 -21.40
C ILE A 217 -10.79 -3.09 -20.75
N TYR A 218 -11.70 -4.07 -20.73
CA TYR A 218 -11.45 -5.41 -20.18
C TYR A 218 -11.00 -6.42 -21.25
N LYS A 219 -10.79 -5.98 -22.48
CA LYS A 219 -10.20 -6.79 -23.55
C LYS A 219 -8.81 -6.33 -23.89
N VAL A 220 -7.91 -7.31 -24.02
CA VAL A 220 -6.49 -7.10 -24.34
C VAL A 220 -6.07 -7.99 -25.50
N GLU A 221 -5.02 -7.59 -26.25
CA GLU A 221 -4.54 -8.34 -27.41
C GLU A 221 -3.10 -8.85 -27.26
N SER A 222 -2.58 -8.89 -26.04
CA SER A 222 -1.22 -9.35 -25.75
C SER A 222 -0.91 -10.72 -26.34
N GLY A 223 0.14 -10.81 -27.15
CA GLY A 223 0.68 -12.06 -27.68
C GLY A 223 1.76 -12.72 -26.80
N LEU A 224 2.01 -12.19 -25.61
CA LEU A 224 2.95 -12.80 -24.65
C LEU A 224 2.32 -14.05 -24.03
N GLU A 225 2.80 -15.23 -24.44
CA GLU A 225 2.21 -16.52 -24.00
C GLU A 225 2.43 -16.80 -22.52
N ASN A 226 3.61 -16.49 -21.99
CA ASN A 226 4.03 -16.80 -20.63
C ASN A 226 4.08 -15.55 -19.78
N THR A 227 2.95 -15.19 -19.19
CA THR A 227 2.84 -14.18 -18.13
C THR A 227 2.67 -14.89 -16.80
N TRP A 228 3.30 -14.39 -15.75
CA TRP A 228 3.10 -14.83 -14.36
C TRP A 228 3.31 -13.66 -13.41
N ALA A 229 2.73 -13.77 -12.23
CA ALA A 229 3.06 -12.96 -11.07
C ALA A 229 2.82 -13.82 -9.82
N GLU A 230 3.88 -14.13 -9.11
CA GLU A 230 3.88 -15.04 -7.97
C GLU A 230 4.58 -14.37 -6.79
N THR A 231 4.03 -14.50 -5.62
CA THR A 231 4.58 -13.94 -4.38
C THR A 231 4.47 -14.97 -3.27
N ASP A 232 5.59 -15.28 -2.62
CA ASP A 232 5.67 -16.06 -1.41
C ASP A 232 6.14 -15.15 -0.27
N PHE A 233 5.36 -15.06 0.78
CA PHE A 233 5.66 -14.26 1.96
C PHE A 233 5.61 -15.11 3.21
N THR A 234 6.68 -15.06 4.01
CA THR A 234 6.75 -15.71 5.32
C THR A 234 7.19 -14.69 6.36
N ALA A 235 6.48 -14.61 7.46
CA ALA A 235 6.78 -13.70 8.56
C ALA A 235 6.77 -14.42 9.90
N TYR A 236 7.74 -14.07 10.72
CA TYR A 236 7.85 -14.45 12.13
C TYR A 236 7.88 -13.19 12.97
N SER A 237 7.08 -13.11 14.01
CA SER A 237 7.17 -12.02 14.96
C SER A 237 6.98 -12.48 16.40
N MET A 238 7.59 -11.76 17.32
CA MET A 238 7.36 -11.86 18.74
C MET A 238 7.10 -10.46 19.30
N LYS A 239 5.98 -10.29 19.98
CA LYS A 239 5.63 -9.08 20.71
C LYS A 239 5.47 -9.40 22.18
N ALA A 240 6.36 -8.87 23.02
CA ALA A 240 6.28 -9.01 24.48
C ALA A 240 5.88 -7.69 25.11
N THR A 241 4.81 -7.70 25.88
CA THR A 241 4.29 -6.56 26.64
C THR A 241 4.43 -6.83 28.12
N VAL A 242 5.09 -5.94 28.84
CA VAL A 242 5.38 -6.11 30.27
C VAL A 242 4.96 -4.84 31.01
N ASP A 243 4.00 -4.96 31.91
CA ASP A 243 3.64 -3.89 32.84
C ASP A 243 4.68 -3.80 33.95
N LEU A 244 5.43 -2.72 33.96
CA LEU A 244 6.45 -2.41 34.94
C LEU A 244 5.79 -1.73 36.18
N GLN A 245 6.62 -1.18 37.05
CA GLN A 245 6.14 -0.36 38.16
C GLN A 245 5.86 1.08 37.71
N ASN A 246 5.06 1.81 38.49
CA ASN A 246 4.77 3.24 38.27
C ASN A 246 4.06 3.53 36.93
N ASP A 247 3.05 2.75 36.60
CA ASP A 247 2.24 2.93 35.39
C ASP A 247 3.07 3.00 34.09
N THR A 248 4.16 2.25 34.08
CA THR A 248 5.04 2.13 32.90
C THR A 248 4.85 0.77 32.28
N GLN A 249 4.70 0.72 30.97
CA GLN A 249 4.66 -0.49 30.16
C GLN A 249 5.89 -0.54 29.23
N MET A 250 6.47 -1.70 29.09
CA MET A 250 7.54 -1.98 28.13
C MET A 250 6.98 -2.93 27.06
N GLU A 251 7.25 -2.60 25.81
CA GLU A 251 6.94 -3.45 24.66
C GLU A 251 8.22 -3.78 23.90
N ILE A 252 8.43 -5.04 23.58
CA ILE A 252 9.53 -5.52 22.74
C ILE A 252 8.92 -6.18 21.51
N ILE A 253 9.31 -5.75 20.31
CA ILE A 253 8.90 -6.34 19.03
C ILE A 253 10.17 -6.85 18.32
N LEU A 254 10.15 -8.12 17.94
CA LEU A 254 11.18 -8.75 17.11
C LEU A 254 10.49 -9.32 15.89
N SER A 255 11.02 -9.09 14.69
CA SER A 255 10.48 -9.68 13.47
C SER A 255 11.54 -10.11 12.48
N ASP A 256 11.18 -11.11 11.69
CA ASP A 256 11.97 -11.65 10.58
C ASP A 256 11.00 -11.98 9.43
N HIS A 257 11.21 -11.37 8.27
CA HIS A 257 10.35 -11.52 7.10
C HIS A 257 11.16 -11.93 5.88
N ASP A 258 10.66 -12.93 5.17
CA ASP A 258 11.15 -13.35 3.88
C ASP A 258 10.08 -13.14 2.82
N LEU A 259 10.42 -12.50 1.72
CA LEU A 259 9.53 -12.25 0.59
C LEU A 259 10.25 -12.62 -0.71
N THR A 260 9.71 -13.59 -1.42
CA THR A 260 10.12 -13.90 -2.80
C THR A 260 9.01 -13.45 -3.75
N HIS A 261 9.38 -12.72 -4.79
CA HIS A 261 8.45 -12.27 -5.80
C HIS A 261 9.03 -12.45 -7.20
N SER A 262 8.21 -12.98 -8.10
CA SER A 262 8.58 -13.10 -9.51
C SER A 262 7.42 -12.74 -10.43
N PHE A 263 7.70 -12.00 -11.48
CA PHE A 263 6.71 -11.72 -12.49
C PHE A 263 7.31 -11.57 -13.90
N ASN A 264 6.48 -11.78 -14.91
CA ASN A 264 6.72 -11.35 -16.27
C ASN A 264 5.40 -10.85 -16.84
N ASN A 265 5.35 -9.58 -17.20
CA ASN A 265 4.13 -8.96 -17.69
C ASN A 265 4.38 -8.22 -19.01
N ASP A 266 3.37 -8.20 -19.90
CA ASP A 266 3.39 -7.41 -21.13
C ASP A 266 2.86 -6.00 -20.86
N TYR A 267 3.69 -5.02 -21.16
CA TYR A 267 3.33 -3.61 -21.01
C TYR A 267 2.98 -2.94 -22.35
N SER A 268 3.03 -3.68 -23.44
CA SER A 268 2.71 -3.13 -24.77
C SER A 268 1.30 -3.46 -25.23
N ASP A 269 0.72 -4.54 -24.73
CA ASP A 269 -0.58 -5.09 -25.17
C ASP A 269 -0.69 -5.13 -26.69
N GLN A 270 0.18 -5.88 -27.32
CA GLN A 270 0.23 -6.04 -28.78
C GLN A 270 0.28 -7.52 -29.15
N VAL A 271 -0.29 -7.89 -30.32
CA VAL A 271 -0.22 -9.25 -30.89
C VAL A 271 1.22 -9.74 -31.00
N VAL A 272 2.14 -8.84 -31.34
CA VAL A 272 3.58 -9.05 -31.22
C VAL A 272 4.07 -8.15 -30.10
N PRO A 273 4.39 -8.71 -28.92
CA PRO A 273 4.80 -7.90 -27.77
C PRO A 273 5.97 -6.99 -28.10
N ALA A 274 5.90 -5.71 -27.73
CA ALA A 274 6.96 -4.75 -27.92
C ALA A 274 7.77 -4.50 -26.66
N TYR A 275 7.20 -4.71 -25.49
CA TYR A 275 7.86 -4.47 -24.21
C TYR A 275 7.32 -5.37 -23.10
N SER A 276 8.19 -6.11 -22.44
CA SER A 276 7.87 -6.84 -21.22
C SER A 276 8.95 -6.66 -20.15
N ILE A 277 8.55 -6.84 -18.90
CA ILE A 277 9.44 -6.69 -17.74
C ILE A 277 9.39 -8.00 -16.94
N PRO A 278 10.41 -8.86 -17.07
CA PRO A 278 10.62 -9.95 -16.15
C PRO A 278 11.36 -9.49 -14.90
N ASN A 279 10.95 -10.00 -13.77
CA ASN A 279 11.56 -9.70 -12.48
C ASN A 279 11.58 -10.96 -11.62
N LEU A 280 12.64 -11.12 -10.84
CA LEU A 280 12.74 -12.01 -9.71
C LEU A 280 13.38 -11.22 -8.56
N SER A 281 12.77 -11.24 -7.40
CA SER A 281 13.31 -10.60 -6.20
C SER A 281 13.20 -11.51 -4.99
N ASP A 282 14.28 -11.55 -4.23
CA ASP A 282 14.36 -12.13 -2.89
C ASP A 282 14.61 -10.98 -1.92
N HIS A 283 13.86 -10.94 -0.85
CA HIS A 283 13.90 -9.86 0.12
C HIS A 283 13.86 -10.42 1.53
N GLU A 284 14.83 -10.02 2.34
CA GLU A 284 14.93 -10.32 3.78
C GLU A 284 14.80 -9.03 4.58
N GLN A 285 14.00 -9.04 5.63
CA GLN A 285 13.80 -7.92 6.54
C GLN A 285 13.88 -8.41 7.99
N LYS A 286 14.59 -7.66 8.84
CA LYS A 286 14.65 -7.89 10.29
C LYS A 286 14.39 -6.57 11.01
N SER A 287 13.56 -6.59 12.05
CA SER A 287 13.37 -5.44 12.91
C SER A 287 13.36 -5.81 14.38
N TYR A 288 13.89 -4.90 15.17
CA TYR A 288 14.03 -5.01 16.62
C TYR A 288 13.61 -3.69 17.23
N GLU A 289 12.56 -3.70 18.07
CA GLU A 289 12.07 -2.50 18.72
C GLU A 289 11.93 -2.73 20.22
N MET A 290 12.21 -1.71 21.00
CA MET A 290 11.93 -1.65 22.42
C MET A 290 11.30 -0.29 22.74
N ASN A 291 10.04 -0.33 23.13
CA ASN A 291 9.22 0.83 23.39
C ASN A 291 8.81 0.88 24.86
N PHE A 292 8.75 2.05 25.42
CA PHE A 292 8.28 2.32 26.77
C PHE A 292 7.17 3.37 26.67
N THR A 293 6.08 3.10 27.37
CA THR A 293 5.01 4.08 27.57
C THR A 293 4.73 4.22 29.06
N GLY A 294 4.36 5.40 29.46
CA GLY A 294 4.08 5.62 30.86
C GLY A 294 3.30 6.88 31.15
N SER A 295 2.83 7.01 32.38
CA SER A 295 2.15 8.20 32.85
C SER A 295 2.65 8.59 34.26
N GLY A 296 2.66 9.89 34.54
CA GLY A 296 3.05 10.38 35.87
C GLY A 296 2.63 11.83 36.07
N GLY A 297 1.80 12.08 37.09
CA GLY A 297 1.25 13.41 37.33
C GLY A 297 0.35 13.90 36.19
N ASN A 298 0.80 14.90 35.48
CA ASN A 298 0.12 15.49 34.33
C ASN A 298 0.82 15.22 32.99
N VAL A 299 1.67 14.19 32.93
CA VAL A 299 2.44 13.84 31.71
C VAL A 299 2.16 12.39 31.35
N GLN A 300 1.82 12.15 30.08
CA GLN A 300 1.94 10.86 29.40
C GLN A 300 3.16 10.90 28.51
N TRP A 301 3.84 9.77 28.36
CA TRP A 301 5.05 9.75 27.53
C TRP A 301 5.24 8.40 26.84
N ALA A 302 5.87 8.44 25.69
CA ALA A 302 6.38 7.28 24.99
C ALA A 302 7.85 7.51 24.62
N ALA A 303 8.67 6.48 24.69
CA ALA A 303 10.06 6.52 24.25
C ALA A 303 10.48 5.15 23.73
N GLY A 304 11.37 5.10 22.78
CA GLY A 304 11.81 3.81 22.24
C GLY A 304 13.09 3.89 21.45
N VAL A 305 13.60 2.72 21.15
CA VAL A 305 14.74 2.48 20.25
C VAL A 305 14.32 1.43 19.23
N SER A 306 14.78 1.58 17.99
CA SER A 306 14.55 0.59 16.95
C SER A 306 15.79 0.39 16.11
N HIS A 307 15.95 -0.85 15.65
CA HIS A 307 16.96 -1.21 14.66
C HIS A 307 16.27 -2.03 13.56
N TYR A 308 16.57 -1.68 12.33
CA TYR A 308 15.99 -2.24 11.13
C TYR A 308 17.08 -2.61 10.14
N TYR A 309 17.02 -3.82 9.62
CA TYR A 309 17.89 -4.32 8.57
C TYR A 309 17.07 -4.89 7.43
N GLU A 310 17.48 -4.58 6.21
CA GLU A 310 16.88 -5.09 5.00
C GLU A 310 17.94 -5.42 3.96
N LYS A 311 17.73 -6.51 3.23
CA LYS A 311 18.51 -6.86 2.05
C LYS A 311 17.55 -7.33 0.95
N SER A 312 17.64 -6.72 -0.22
CA SER A 312 16.92 -7.16 -1.42
C SER A 312 17.91 -7.54 -2.50
N HIS A 313 17.72 -8.70 -3.10
CA HIS A 313 18.40 -9.11 -4.32
C HIS A 313 17.36 -9.18 -5.45
N VAL A 314 17.59 -8.45 -6.53
CA VAL A 314 16.65 -8.32 -7.64
C VAL A 314 17.34 -8.61 -8.95
N LEU A 315 16.78 -9.55 -9.68
CA LEU A 315 17.10 -9.79 -11.07
C LEU A 315 15.99 -9.18 -11.92
N PHE A 316 16.32 -8.13 -12.64
CA PHE A 316 15.35 -7.29 -13.31
C PHE A 316 15.70 -7.11 -14.77
N GLY A 317 14.73 -7.33 -15.68
CA GLY A 317 14.95 -7.24 -17.13
C GLY A 317 14.06 -6.21 -17.80
N ASP A 318 14.60 -5.60 -18.85
CA ASP A 318 13.86 -4.84 -19.86
C ASP A 318 13.99 -5.56 -21.20
N ALA A 319 12.92 -6.23 -21.62
CA ALA A 319 12.84 -6.89 -22.91
C ALA A 319 12.14 -5.97 -23.91
N LEU A 320 12.92 -5.30 -24.75
CA LEU A 320 12.44 -4.42 -25.80
C LEU A 320 12.45 -5.16 -27.15
N PHE A 321 11.29 -5.34 -27.76
CA PHE A 321 11.10 -6.03 -29.03
C PHE A 321 10.99 -5.02 -30.19
N LEU A 322 12.04 -4.24 -30.43
CA LEU A 322 12.07 -3.32 -31.54
C LEU A 322 12.24 -4.10 -32.88
N PHE A 323 11.50 -3.71 -33.93
CA PHE A 323 11.58 -4.28 -35.27
C PHE A 323 10.99 -5.68 -35.53
N GLY A 324 9.68 -5.83 -35.26
CA GLY A 324 8.91 -6.97 -35.79
C GLY A 324 9.14 -8.31 -35.09
N GLY A 325 9.35 -8.28 -33.76
CA GLY A 325 9.48 -9.49 -32.96
C GLY A 325 10.90 -10.07 -32.87
N ALA A 326 11.88 -9.49 -33.55
CA ALA A 326 13.27 -9.81 -33.30
C ALA A 326 13.72 -9.08 -32.04
N VAL A 327 14.16 -9.79 -31.01
CA VAL A 327 14.69 -9.21 -29.78
C VAL A 327 15.88 -8.35 -30.11
N ALA A 328 15.78 -7.03 -29.98
CA ALA A 328 16.89 -6.11 -30.18
C ALA A 328 17.93 -6.20 -29.06
N GLY A 329 17.52 -6.67 -27.88
CA GLY A 329 18.33 -6.93 -26.69
C GLY A 329 17.43 -7.04 -25.45
N THR A 330 17.78 -7.94 -24.57
CA THR A 330 17.23 -7.98 -23.22
C THR A 330 18.34 -7.55 -22.27
N PHE A 331 18.13 -6.41 -21.63
CA PHE A 331 19.03 -5.93 -20.60
C PHE A 331 18.58 -6.49 -19.25
N MET A 332 19.48 -7.24 -18.61
CA MET A 332 19.24 -7.85 -17.32
C MET A 332 20.12 -7.16 -16.28
N ARG A 333 19.53 -6.66 -15.21
CA ARG A 333 20.27 -6.10 -14.07
C ARG A 333 20.20 -7.05 -12.91
N ASP A 334 21.36 -7.38 -12.37
CA ASP A 334 21.55 -8.07 -11.10
C ASP A 334 21.85 -6.98 -10.06
N LEU A 335 20.95 -6.79 -9.12
CA LEU A 335 20.99 -5.69 -8.18
C LEU A 335 20.78 -6.20 -6.76
N THR A 336 21.68 -5.80 -5.86
CA THR A 336 21.49 -6.01 -4.42
C THR A 336 21.50 -4.67 -3.72
N ASN A 337 20.47 -4.37 -2.95
CA ASN A 337 20.46 -3.21 -2.07
C ASN A 337 20.29 -3.65 -0.61
N THR A 338 20.92 -2.91 0.28
CA THR A 338 20.85 -3.08 1.72
C THR A 338 20.47 -1.77 2.39
N THR A 339 19.73 -1.88 3.48
CA THR A 339 19.41 -0.77 4.37
C THR A 339 19.65 -1.23 5.80
N ASP A 340 20.39 -0.43 6.59
CA ASP A 340 20.62 -0.63 8.01
C ASP A 340 20.24 0.69 8.71
N ALA A 341 19.20 0.68 9.54
CA ALA A 341 18.71 1.90 10.16
C ALA A 341 18.52 1.72 11.66
N THR A 342 19.00 2.69 12.42
CA THR A 342 18.85 2.73 13.87
C THR A 342 18.17 4.05 14.25
N ALA A 343 17.22 3.99 15.19
CA ALA A 343 16.57 5.20 15.67
C ALA A 343 16.29 5.19 17.16
N ILE A 344 16.23 6.38 17.74
CA ILE A 344 15.77 6.65 19.09
C ILE A 344 14.72 7.76 19.05
N TYR A 345 13.63 7.61 19.81
CA TYR A 345 12.58 8.62 19.88
C TYR A 345 12.06 8.82 21.30
N ALA A 346 11.47 9.99 21.52
CA ALA A 346 10.65 10.26 22.70
C ALA A 346 9.52 11.23 22.34
N ASP A 347 8.39 11.05 23.00
CA ASP A 347 7.18 11.86 22.82
C ASP A 347 6.53 12.07 24.20
N PHE A 348 6.18 13.32 24.52
CA PHE A 348 5.61 13.71 25.79
C PHE A 348 4.33 14.50 25.58
N ASP A 349 3.26 14.08 26.25
CA ASP A 349 1.97 14.74 26.26
C ASP A 349 1.70 15.30 27.66
N PHE A 350 1.58 16.62 27.75
CA PHE A 350 1.41 17.39 28.99
C PHE A 350 -0.03 17.88 29.11
N ASP A 351 -0.74 17.47 30.16
CA ASP A 351 -1.96 18.14 30.59
C ASP A 351 -1.56 19.45 31.33
N LEU A 352 -1.77 20.58 30.69
CA LEU A 352 -1.47 21.90 31.24
C LEU A 352 -2.59 22.44 32.15
N GLY A 353 -3.70 21.71 32.28
CA GLY A 353 -4.87 22.11 33.04
C GLY A 353 -5.80 23.08 32.29
N ASN A 354 -7.01 23.23 32.81
CA ASN A 354 -8.07 24.07 32.21
C ASN A 354 -8.41 23.70 30.75
N GLY A 355 -8.23 22.44 30.39
CA GLY A 355 -8.52 21.91 29.06
C GLY A 355 -7.39 22.16 28.02
N TRP A 356 -6.22 22.63 28.42
CA TRP A 356 -5.07 22.77 27.54
C TRP A 356 -4.15 21.55 27.62
N GLY A 357 -3.76 21.05 26.45
CA GLY A 357 -2.75 20.02 26.26
C GLY A 357 -1.59 20.50 25.38
N LEU A 358 -0.42 19.89 25.58
CA LEU A 358 0.80 20.14 24.80
C LEU A 358 1.53 18.83 24.57
N THR A 359 1.66 18.41 23.32
CA THR A 359 2.51 17.29 22.92
C THR A 359 3.81 17.79 22.30
N ILE A 360 4.94 17.21 22.69
CA ILE A 360 6.26 17.46 22.10
C ILE A 360 6.96 16.13 21.86
N GLY A 361 7.32 15.86 20.63
CA GLY A 361 8.03 14.64 20.25
C GLY A 361 9.23 14.90 19.35
N GLY A 362 10.18 13.98 19.39
CA GLY A 362 11.35 13.99 18.52
C GLY A 362 11.92 12.59 18.31
N ARG A 363 12.48 12.34 17.11
CA ARG A 363 13.16 11.11 16.72
C ARG A 363 14.44 11.45 15.99
N TYR A 364 15.50 10.76 16.34
CA TYR A 364 16.74 10.75 15.57
C TYR A 364 16.89 9.41 14.88
N THR A 365 17.14 9.43 13.58
CA THR A 365 17.32 8.23 12.75
C THR A 365 18.67 8.32 12.04
N ASP A 366 19.43 7.24 12.08
CA ASP A 366 20.64 6.98 11.33
C ASP A 366 20.32 5.85 10.34
N ASP A 367 20.42 6.12 9.02
CA ASP A 367 19.93 5.25 7.93
C ASP A 367 21.06 5.09 6.88
N ASP A 368 21.75 3.96 6.91
CA ASP A 368 22.81 3.58 6.01
C ASP A 368 22.28 2.70 4.89
N ARG A 369 22.59 3.05 3.64
CA ARG A 369 22.16 2.33 2.45
C ARG A 369 23.31 2.05 1.50
N ALA A 370 23.26 0.89 0.84
CA ALA A 370 24.22 0.54 -0.18
C ALA A 370 23.55 -0.22 -1.32
N VAL A 371 24.06 -0.05 -2.54
CA VAL A 371 23.64 -0.80 -3.72
C VAL A 371 24.84 -1.40 -4.43
N ASP A 372 24.65 -2.63 -4.90
CA ASP A 372 25.55 -3.31 -5.84
C ASP A 372 24.77 -3.63 -7.11
N VAL A 373 25.27 -3.23 -8.28
CA VAL A 373 24.59 -3.41 -9.57
C VAL A 373 25.55 -3.89 -10.64
N GLU A 374 25.10 -4.87 -11.43
CA GLU A 374 25.75 -5.28 -12.67
C GLU A 374 24.71 -5.53 -13.76
N GLN A 375 24.97 -5.06 -14.98
CA GLN A 375 24.12 -5.29 -16.12
C GLN A 375 24.68 -6.32 -17.07
N PHE A 376 23.78 -7.13 -17.60
CA PHE A 376 24.05 -8.17 -18.59
C PHE A 376 23.18 -7.97 -19.82
N ILE A 377 23.64 -8.45 -20.97
CA ILE A 377 22.81 -8.68 -22.14
C ILE A 377 22.52 -10.18 -22.21
N ASP A 378 21.26 -10.53 -22.24
CA ASP A 378 20.86 -11.90 -22.41
C ASP A 378 20.86 -12.30 -23.90
N LEU A 379 21.71 -13.25 -24.24
CA LEU A 379 21.92 -13.80 -25.59
C LEU A 379 21.46 -15.26 -25.71
N ASN A 380 20.67 -15.74 -24.80
CA ASN A 380 20.28 -17.13 -24.65
C ASN A 380 19.52 -17.73 -25.86
N GLY A 381 19.16 -16.96 -26.87
CA GLY A 381 18.59 -17.47 -28.14
C GLY A 381 17.16 -18.05 -28.03
N VAL A 382 16.59 -18.20 -26.86
CA VAL A 382 15.17 -18.52 -26.68
C VAL A 382 14.36 -17.28 -27.00
N PRO A 383 13.39 -17.34 -27.92
CA PRO A 383 12.51 -16.20 -28.16
C PRO A 383 11.87 -15.75 -26.85
N TRP A 384 11.92 -14.46 -26.56
CA TRP A 384 11.45 -13.93 -25.29
C TRP A 384 9.98 -14.31 -25.00
N THR A 385 9.14 -14.29 -26.01
CA THR A 385 7.72 -14.68 -25.95
C THR A 385 7.50 -16.13 -25.52
N ALA A 386 8.50 -16.99 -25.71
CA ALA A 386 8.44 -18.42 -25.33
C ALA A 386 9.18 -18.71 -24.00
N ARG A 387 9.71 -17.70 -23.31
CA ARG A 387 10.42 -17.92 -22.05
C ARG A 387 9.46 -18.24 -20.93
N THR A 388 9.88 -19.20 -20.11
CA THR A 388 9.26 -19.55 -18.84
C THR A 388 10.08 -18.97 -17.68
N LYS A 389 9.57 -19.04 -16.46
CA LYS A 389 10.28 -18.66 -15.23
C LYS A 389 11.64 -19.38 -15.13
N GLU A 390 11.68 -20.68 -15.42
CA GLU A 390 12.91 -21.49 -15.38
C GLU A 390 13.94 -21.04 -16.42
N ASN A 391 13.50 -20.72 -17.64
CA ASN A 391 14.39 -20.21 -18.69
C ASN A 391 14.92 -18.81 -18.37
N PHE A 392 14.13 -18.00 -17.69
CA PHE A 392 14.55 -16.68 -17.23
C PHE A 392 15.68 -16.76 -16.20
N MET A 393 15.68 -17.79 -15.36
CA MET A 393 16.70 -18.05 -14.36
C MET A 393 18.00 -18.61 -14.94
N ASP A 394 18.00 -19.10 -16.19
CA ASP A 394 19.18 -19.64 -16.86
C ASP A 394 20.13 -18.55 -17.35
N ARG A 395 21.15 -18.29 -16.57
CA ARG A 395 22.20 -17.29 -16.87
C ARG A 395 23.23 -17.78 -17.90
N SER A 396 23.11 -18.98 -18.45
CA SER A 396 24.11 -19.58 -19.34
C SER A 396 24.36 -18.78 -20.65
N GLY A 397 23.38 -17.99 -21.08
CA GLY A 397 23.46 -17.13 -22.26
C GLY A 397 23.77 -15.66 -21.96
N TRP A 398 24.05 -15.31 -20.72
CA TRP A 398 24.26 -13.93 -20.33
C TRP A 398 25.69 -13.48 -20.54
N LEU A 399 25.84 -12.28 -21.10
CA LEU A 399 27.11 -11.62 -21.32
C LEU A 399 27.12 -10.30 -20.55
N SER A 400 28.09 -10.12 -19.66
CA SER A 400 28.28 -8.83 -18.98
C SER A 400 28.44 -7.71 -19.99
N THR A 401 27.83 -6.57 -19.79
CA THR A 401 27.99 -5.39 -20.65
C THR A 401 29.42 -4.89 -20.68
N ALA A 402 30.23 -5.18 -19.66
CA ALA A 402 31.66 -4.92 -19.66
C ALA A 402 32.39 -5.71 -20.75
N ALA A 403 31.97 -6.94 -21.06
CA ALA A 403 32.59 -7.77 -22.08
C ALA A 403 32.39 -7.24 -23.51
N ILE A 404 31.39 -6.40 -23.75
CA ILE A 404 31.12 -5.74 -25.03
C ILE A 404 31.60 -4.27 -25.07
N GLY A 405 32.33 -3.83 -24.04
CA GLY A 405 32.84 -2.46 -23.94
C GLY A 405 31.82 -1.39 -23.53
N ALA A 406 30.71 -1.79 -22.98
CA ALA A 406 29.66 -0.91 -22.44
C ALA A 406 29.31 -1.26 -20.96
N PRO A 407 30.29 -1.17 -20.04
CA PRO A 407 30.10 -1.62 -18.67
C PRO A 407 28.97 -0.83 -17.97
N PHE A 408 28.19 -1.54 -17.16
CA PHE A 408 27.23 -0.98 -16.25
C PHE A 408 27.36 -1.78 -14.94
N ASP A 409 28.22 -1.30 -14.08
CA ASP A 409 28.58 -1.86 -12.78
C ASP A 409 28.85 -0.71 -11.78
N ASN A 410 29.06 -1.02 -10.51
CA ASN A 410 29.35 -0.01 -9.48
C ASN A 410 30.50 0.90 -9.87
N ALA A 411 31.60 0.35 -10.38
CA ALA A 411 32.78 1.14 -10.75
C ALA A 411 32.46 2.16 -11.86
N THR A 412 31.61 1.78 -12.80
CA THR A 412 31.21 2.66 -13.91
C THR A 412 30.25 3.75 -13.44
N VAL A 413 29.24 3.42 -12.66
CA VAL A 413 28.27 4.41 -12.17
C VAL A 413 28.91 5.40 -11.20
N GLU A 414 29.85 4.94 -10.36
CA GLU A 414 30.68 5.80 -9.51
C GLU A 414 31.58 6.73 -10.30
N ALA A 415 32.18 6.25 -11.39
CA ALA A 415 32.98 7.08 -12.29
C ALA A 415 32.14 8.17 -13.00
N LEU A 416 30.83 7.96 -13.14
CA LEU A 416 29.87 8.93 -13.66
C LEU A 416 29.31 9.88 -12.58
N GLY A 417 29.64 9.64 -11.31
CA GLY A 417 29.30 10.51 -10.18
C GLY A 417 28.15 10.01 -9.31
N THR A 418 27.61 8.82 -9.56
CA THR A 418 26.55 8.21 -8.74
C THR A 418 27.15 7.67 -7.44
N LEU A 419 26.49 7.93 -6.32
CA LEU A 419 26.86 7.33 -5.02
C LEU A 419 26.27 5.91 -4.96
N THR A 420 27.08 4.91 -4.62
CA THR A 420 26.63 3.54 -4.36
C THR A 420 26.37 3.24 -2.89
N SER A 421 26.65 4.23 -2.03
CA SER A 421 26.25 4.27 -0.62
C SER A 421 25.69 5.65 -0.26
N ILE A 422 24.67 5.67 0.59
CA ILE A 422 23.97 6.86 1.07
C ILE A 422 23.83 6.74 2.58
N ASP A 423 24.39 7.72 3.32
CA ASP A 423 24.27 7.80 4.77
C ASP A 423 23.37 9.01 5.10
N VAL A 424 22.28 8.76 5.82
CA VAL A 424 21.27 9.78 6.17
C VAL A 424 21.09 9.84 7.67
N ASN A 425 21.37 11.01 8.24
CA ASN A 425 21.21 11.28 9.66
C ASN A 425 20.17 12.37 9.84
N GLU A 426 18.94 12.03 10.30
CA GLU A 426 17.84 12.95 10.36
C GLU A 426 17.19 13.02 11.74
N PHE A 427 16.75 14.24 12.09
CA PHE A 427 15.96 14.49 13.27
C PHE A 427 14.57 14.96 12.87
N THR A 428 13.56 14.19 13.20
CA THR A 428 12.16 14.55 12.98
C THR A 428 11.47 14.94 14.28
N SER A 429 10.52 15.87 14.20
CA SER A 429 9.87 16.45 15.38
C SER A 429 8.36 16.63 15.17
N ARG A 430 7.63 16.73 16.29
CA ARG A 430 6.25 17.17 16.28
C ARG A 430 5.92 17.99 17.52
N ILE A 431 5.06 18.99 17.35
CA ILE A 431 4.47 19.77 18.43
C ILE A 431 2.97 19.85 18.17
N VAL A 432 2.16 19.52 19.18
CA VAL A 432 0.71 19.68 19.14
C VAL A 432 0.28 20.51 20.34
N VAL A 433 -0.55 21.51 20.10
CA VAL A 433 -1.26 22.23 21.15
C VAL A 433 -2.74 21.94 20.95
N ASP A 434 -3.38 21.48 21.99
CA ASP A 434 -4.83 21.25 21.97
C ASP A 434 -5.54 22.02 23.08
N TYR A 435 -6.82 22.30 22.83
CA TYR A 435 -7.70 22.95 23.77
C TYR A 435 -9.07 22.29 23.78
N GLN A 436 -9.45 21.73 24.91
CA GLN A 436 -10.71 21.09 25.16
C GLN A 436 -11.57 21.95 26.11
N PRO A 437 -12.42 22.85 25.60
CA PRO A 437 -13.28 23.72 26.42
C PRO A 437 -14.34 22.96 27.22
N ASN A 438 -14.70 21.79 26.78
CA ASN A 438 -15.67 20.87 27.42
C ASN A 438 -15.46 19.46 26.88
N ASP A 439 -16.14 18.47 27.46
CA ASP A 439 -16.00 17.04 27.14
C ASP A 439 -16.37 16.71 25.68
N ASN A 440 -17.12 17.57 25.01
CA ASN A 440 -17.68 17.30 23.69
C ASN A 440 -16.95 18.03 22.54
N MET A 441 -15.92 18.84 22.83
CA MET A 441 -15.25 19.65 21.80
C MET A 441 -13.77 19.78 22.11
N MET A 442 -12.95 19.57 21.10
CA MET A 442 -11.50 19.77 21.12
C MET A 442 -11.07 20.52 19.86
N PHE A 443 -10.22 21.51 20.01
CA PHE A 443 -9.47 22.17 18.93
C PHE A 443 -8.01 21.81 19.06
N TYR A 444 -7.30 21.69 17.95
CA TYR A 444 -5.87 21.45 17.96
C TYR A 444 -5.16 22.23 16.85
N ALA A 445 -3.89 22.50 17.09
CA ALA A 445 -2.93 22.96 16.10
C ALA A 445 -1.68 22.09 16.21
N SER A 446 -1.15 21.62 15.11
CA SER A 446 0.07 20.82 15.08
C SER A 446 1.04 21.29 14.03
N VAL A 447 2.32 21.09 14.30
CA VAL A 447 3.42 21.18 13.35
C VAL A 447 4.24 19.92 13.50
N GLY A 448 4.69 19.35 12.38
CA GLY A 448 5.50 18.14 12.39
C GLY A 448 6.14 17.88 11.05
N ASP A 449 7.22 17.13 11.08
CA ASP A 449 8.02 16.81 9.91
C ASP A 449 8.23 15.29 9.77
N SER A 450 8.60 14.88 8.57
CA SER A 450 9.01 13.52 8.23
C SER A 450 9.94 13.52 7.03
N PHE A 451 10.61 12.37 6.79
CA PHE A 451 11.40 12.19 5.60
C PHE A 451 11.19 10.80 4.99
N LYS A 452 11.45 10.72 3.70
CA LYS A 452 11.58 9.46 2.97
C LYS A 452 13.02 9.25 2.59
N GLY A 453 13.55 8.07 2.82
CA GLY A 453 14.95 7.74 2.58
C GLY A 453 15.40 7.96 1.14
N GLY A 454 16.69 8.12 0.94
CA GLY A 454 17.32 8.14 -0.37
C GLY A 454 17.24 6.76 -1.06
N GLY A 455 17.68 6.69 -2.31
CA GLY A 455 17.64 5.45 -3.08
C GLY A 455 18.32 5.58 -4.44
N TRP A 456 17.95 4.72 -5.39
CA TRP A 456 18.55 4.72 -6.73
C TRP A 456 17.51 4.49 -7.84
N ALA A 457 17.74 5.17 -8.94
CA ALA A 457 17.01 4.98 -10.20
C ALA A 457 17.44 3.66 -10.84
N SER A 458 16.82 2.54 -10.52
CA SER A 458 17.27 1.21 -10.97
C SER A 458 16.61 0.72 -12.27
N ARG A 459 15.47 1.30 -12.67
CA ARG A 459 14.74 0.92 -13.90
C ARG A 459 15.25 1.72 -15.10
N VAL A 460 16.54 1.59 -15.39
CA VAL A 460 17.26 2.29 -16.46
C VAL A 460 18.16 1.34 -17.25
N THR A 461 18.45 1.62 -18.50
CA THR A 461 19.25 0.75 -19.39
C THR A 461 20.66 1.26 -19.65
N ALA A 462 20.93 2.53 -19.38
CA ALA A 462 22.26 3.13 -19.49
C ALA A 462 22.83 3.47 -18.11
N ALA A 463 24.12 3.24 -17.92
CA ALA A 463 24.82 3.55 -16.66
C ALA A 463 24.72 5.03 -16.28
N SER A 464 24.63 5.95 -17.26
CA SER A 464 24.47 7.40 -17.03
C SER A 464 23.14 7.77 -16.39
N ASP A 465 22.14 6.92 -16.51
CA ASP A 465 20.78 7.17 -16.02
C ASP A 465 20.55 6.52 -14.65
N PHE A 466 21.48 5.64 -14.23
CA PHE A 466 21.51 5.10 -12.86
C PHE A 466 22.06 6.16 -11.91
N VAL A 467 21.18 6.88 -11.28
CA VAL A 467 21.50 8.00 -10.38
C VAL A 467 21.03 7.72 -8.96
N ASP A 468 21.75 8.27 -7.99
CA ASP A 468 21.28 8.31 -6.61
C ASP A 468 20.19 9.37 -6.44
N LEU A 469 19.24 9.07 -5.57
CA LEU A 469 18.17 9.96 -5.15
C LEU A 469 18.40 10.38 -3.70
N ARG A 470 18.34 11.68 -3.46
CA ARG A 470 18.41 12.22 -2.10
C ARG A 470 17.13 11.92 -1.32
N PRO A 471 17.17 11.99 0.01
CA PRO A 471 15.97 11.98 0.82
C PRO A 471 14.97 13.07 0.39
N GLU A 472 13.68 12.75 0.54
CA GLU A 472 12.56 13.67 0.38
C GLU A 472 12.07 14.09 1.77
N TYR A 473 11.76 15.35 1.96
CA TYR A 473 11.33 15.91 3.24
C TYR A 473 9.94 16.51 3.16
N VAL A 474 9.25 16.56 4.29
CA VAL A 474 7.97 17.25 4.45
C VAL A 474 7.89 17.98 5.76
N ASP A 475 7.45 19.25 5.69
CA ASP A 475 6.99 20.06 6.82
C ASP A 475 5.47 20.23 6.73
N ASN A 476 4.74 19.96 7.81
CA ASN A 476 3.29 19.98 7.81
C ASN A 476 2.74 20.81 8.97
N VAL A 477 1.70 21.59 8.68
CA VAL A 477 0.93 22.35 9.67
C VAL A 477 -0.53 21.92 9.58
N GLU A 478 -1.16 21.65 10.72
CA GLU A 478 -2.59 21.31 10.78
C GLU A 478 -3.33 22.13 11.82
N PHE A 479 -4.60 22.41 11.52
CA PHE A 479 -5.57 22.97 12.46
C PHE A 479 -6.84 22.15 12.38
N GLY A 480 -7.34 21.67 13.52
CA GLY A 480 -8.53 20.84 13.50
C GLY A 480 -9.46 21.05 14.67
N MET A 481 -10.67 20.55 14.48
CA MET A 481 -11.71 20.46 15.49
C MET A 481 -12.26 19.04 15.50
N LYS A 482 -12.39 18.46 16.69
CA LYS A 482 -13.16 17.23 16.93
C LYS A 482 -14.32 17.55 17.84
N SER A 483 -15.53 17.07 17.50
CA SER A 483 -16.71 17.44 18.27
C SER A 483 -17.81 16.37 18.26
N GLN A 484 -18.55 16.31 19.36
CA GLN A 484 -19.72 15.46 19.57
C GLN A 484 -20.92 16.32 19.99
N TRP A 485 -22.09 16.05 19.45
CA TRP A 485 -23.30 16.83 19.64
C TRP A 485 -24.52 15.93 19.81
N MET A 486 -25.64 16.48 20.34
CA MET A 486 -26.91 15.77 20.44
C MET A 486 -26.82 14.51 21.31
N ASP A 487 -26.21 14.60 22.50
CA ASP A 487 -25.96 13.46 23.37
C ASP A 487 -25.19 12.32 22.64
N ASP A 488 -24.09 12.68 21.96
CA ASP A 488 -23.19 11.81 21.17
C ASP A 488 -23.79 11.23 19.88
N ALA A 489 -25.04 11.59 19.53
CA ALA A 489 -25.64 11.12 18.28
C ALA A 489 -25.01 11.69 17.02
N LEU A 490 -24.33 12.85 17.09
CA LEU A 490 -23.64 13.48 15.97
C LEU A 490 -22.18 13.72 16.31
N ARG A 491 -21.27 13.12 15.54
CA ARG A 491 -19.83 13.38 15.54
C ARG A 491 -19.44 14.16 14.31
N LEU A 492 -18.70 15.25 14.48
CA LEU A 492 -18.18 16.10 13.41
C LEU A 492 -16.72 16.44 13.68
N ASN A 493 -15.83 16.04 12.77
CA ASN A 493 -14.41 16.38 12.77
C ASN A 493 -14.10 17.17 11.49
N ILE A 494 -13.30 18.22 11.61
CA ILE A 494 -12.82 19.02 10.46
C ILE A 494 -11.35 19.34 10.70
N THR A 495 -10.53 19.19 9.66
CA THR A 495 -9.10 19.50 9.68
C THR A 495 -8.76 20.31 8.44
N TYR A 496 -8.00 21.38 8.60
CA TYR A 496 -7.23 22.06 7.56
C TYR A 496 -5.78 21.64 7.71
N PHE A 497 -5.10 21.37 6.61
CA PHE A 497 -3.67 21.06 6.58
C PHE A 497 -2.98 21.84 5.45
N ASN A 498 -1.66 22.05 5.64
CA ASN A 498 -0.75 22.52 4.62
C ASN A 498 0.57 21.78 4.80
N ALA A 499 1.07 21.18 3.73
CA ALA A 499 2.28 20.36 3.72
C ALA A 499 3.21 20.81 2.60
N ASP A 500 4.44 21.20 2.97
CA ASP A 500 5.52 21.62 2.08
C ASP A 500 6.50 20.46 1.89
N TYR A 501 6.70 20.02 0.64
CA TYR A 501 7.61 18.95 0.25
C TYR A 501 8.86 19.49 -0.41
N THR A 502 10.03 19.10 0.10
CA THR A 502 11.34 19.49 -0.45
C THR A 502 12.03 18.24 -1.03
N ASP A 503 12.70 18.43 -2.17
CA ASP A 503 13.42 17.35 -2.88
C ASP A 503 12.52 16.14 -3.23
N LEU A 504 11.29 16.39 -3.67
CA LEU A 504 10.31 15.36 -4.01
C LEU A 504 10.89 14.35 -5.01
N GLN A 505 10.82 13.07 -4.69
CA GLN A 505 11.29 11.98 -5.55
C GLN A 505 10.24 11.70 -6.63
N ILE A 506 10.56 12.08 -7.86
CA ILE A 506 9.67 12.00 -9.01
C ILE A 506 10.13 10.91 -9.97
N THR A 507 9.18 10.09 -10.43
CA THR A 507 9.35 9.13 -11.52
C THR A 507 8.46 9.53 -12.68
N ALA A 508 9.06 9.73 -13.87
CA ALA A 508 8.36 10.11 -15.09
C ALA A 508 8.82 9.23 -16.27
N ILE A 509 8.08 9.25 -17.37
CA ILE A 509 8.50 8.64 -18.65
C ILE A 509 8.84 9.78 -19.61
N ASP A 510 10.07 9.78 -20.12
CA ASP A 510 10.48 10.73 -21.15
C ASP A 510 9.67 10.49 -22.43
N GLN A 511 8.96 11.51 -22.89
CA GLN A 511 8.01 11.39 -24.00
C GLN A 511 8.70 11.31 -25.39
N VAL A 512 10.02 11.51 -25.44
CA VAL A 512 10.82 11.44 -26.68
C VAL A 512 11.50 10.09 -26.79
N THR A 513 12.04 9.58 -25.69
CA THR A 513 12.84 8.35 -25.67
C THR A 513 12.05 7.14 -25.15
N GLY A 514 11.00 7.35 -24.37
CA GLY A 514 10.28 6.30 -23.63
C GLY A 514 11.05 5.75 -22.43
N ALA A 515 12.13 6.41 -22.02
CA ALA A 515 12.91 5.98 -20.86
C ALA A 515 12.28 6.46 -19.55
N PHE A 516 12.44 5.70 -18.48
CA PHE A 516 12.14 6.16 -17.12
C PHE A 516 13.17 7.21 -16.70
N VAL A 517 12.68 8.29 -16.12
CA VAL A 517 13.47 9.39 -15.56
C VAL A 517 13.14 9.57 -14.09
N TYR A 518 14.17 9.60 -13.27
CA TYR A 518 14.05 9.78 -11.83
C TYR A 518 14.76 11.06 -11.40
N SER A 519 14.20 11.79 -10.48
CA SER A 519 14.83 13.02 -10.02
C SER A 519 14.29 13.52 -8.68
N ASN A 520 15.12 14.33 -7.95
CA ASN A 520 14.72 15.17 -6.83
C ASN A 520 14.79 16.66 -7.25
N LYS A 521 14.19 17.02 -8.36
CA LYS A 521 14.36 18.36 -8.95
C LYS A 521 13.15 19.25 -8.79
N ALA A 522 12.20 18.89 -7.92
CA ALA A 522 11.02 19.66 -7.65
C ALA A 522 10.71 19.69 -6.16
N ASP A 523 10.20 20.83 -5.71
CA ASP A 523 9.51 20.98 -4.44
C ASP A 523 8.02 21.13 -4.73
N ALA A 524 7.16 20.79 -3.76
CA ALA A 524 5.71 20.83 -3.94
C ALA A 524 5.02 21.27 -2.65
N GLU A 525 3.84 21.85 -2.77
CA GLU A 525 2.94 22.16 -1.67
C GLU A 525 1.60 21.48 -1.89
N VAL A 526 0.99 20.98 -0.82
CA VAL A 526 -0.37 20.44 -0.85
C VAL A 526 -1.11 20.96 0.36
N ASP A 527 -2.23 21.64 0.14
CA ASP A 527 -3.12 22.05 1.21
C ASP A 527 -4.56 21.60 0.97
N GLY A 528 -5.38 21.63 2.02
CA GLY A 528 -6.76 21.23 1.88
C GLY A 528 -7.54 21.11 3.17
N PHE A 529 -8.78 20.69 3.01
CA PHE A 529 -9.70 20.41 4.10
C PHE A 529 -10.13 18.95 4.09
N GLU A 530 -10.22 18.37 5.27
CA GLU A 530 -10.80 17.05 5.49
C GLU A 530 -11.94 17.15 6.49
N GLY A 531 -13.02 16.41 6.25
CA GLY A 531 -14.16 16.38 7.14
C GLY A 531 -14.73 14.98 7.31
N GLU A 532 -15.13 14.68 8.54
CA GLU A 532 -15.81 13.43 8.91
C GLU A 532 -17.08 13.77 9.69
N LEU A 533 -18.21 13.23 9.23
CA LEU A 533 -19.50 13.34 9.88
C LEU A 533 -20.10 11.95 10.06
N GLN A 534 -20.57 11.66 11.27
CA GLN A 534 -21.38 10.48 11.58
C GLN A 534 -22.58 10.91 12.40
N TYR A 535 -23.77 10.48 11.98
CA TYR A 535 -25.04 10.83 12.63
C TYR A 535 -25.91 9.60 12.86
N ALA A 536 -26.06 9.20 14.12
CA ALA A 536 -27.04 8.21 14.55
C ALA A 536 -28.43 8.89 14.63
N ALA A 537 -29.18 8.83 13.53
CA ALA A 537 -30.49 9.50 13.43
C ALA A 537 -31.54 8.87 14.38
N ASN A 538 -31.39 7.59 14.64
CA ASN A 538 -32.11 6.81 15.66
C ASN A 538 -31.40 5.47 15.85
N ASP A 539 -31.93 4.58 16.70
CA ASP A 539 -31.32 3.27 17.03
C ASP A 539 -31.11 2.35 15.82
N ASN A 540 -31.78 2.60 14.72
CA ASN A 540 -31.74 1.77 13.51
C ASN A 540 -30.98 2.42 12.34
N LEU A 541 -30.77 3.73 12.36
CA LEU A 541 -30.30 4.48 11.20
C LEU A 541 -29.07 5.34 11.53
N THR A 542 -27.95 5.02 10.93
CA THR A 542 -26.74 5.84 10.95
C THR A 542 -26.43 6.36 9.54
N LEU A 543 -26.19 7.64 9.45
CA LEU A 543 -25.70 8.33 8.25
C LEU A 543 -24.26 8.75 8.47
N PHE A 544 -23.44 8.64 7.44
CA PHE A 544 -22.06 9.15 7.49
C PHE A 544 -21.69 9.87 6.20
N ALA A 545 -20.80 10.84 6.33
CA ALA A 545 -20.24 11.58 5.21
C ALA A 545 -18.80 11.99 5.53
N ASN A 546 -17.86 11.62 4.67
CA ASN A 546 -16.47 12.03 4.76
C ASN A 546 -16.10 12.74 3.45
N PHE A 547 -15.25 13.75 3.52
CA PHE A 547 -14.76 14.45 2.34
C PHE A 547 -13.31 14.89 2.50
N ALA A 548 -12.64 15.14 1.38
CA ALA A 548 -11.35 15.81 1.30
C ALA A 548 -11.33 16.76 0.11
N THR A 549 -10.75 17.94 0.30
CA THR A 549 -10.31 18.83 -0.78
C THR A 549 -8.80 18.83 -0.82
N LEU A 550 -8.21 18.86 -2.00
CA LEU A 550 -6.77 18.94 -2.19
C LEU A 550 -6.46 20.05 -3.22
N ASP A 551 -5.60 20.97 -2.85
CA ASP A 551 -4.96 21.91 -3.78
C ASP A 551 -3.46 21.62 -3.73
N GLY A 552 -2.90 21.13 -4.83
CA GLY A 552 -1.51 20.66 -4.85
C GLY A 552 -0.77 21.07 -6.11
N GLY A 553 0.45 21.56 -5.95
CA GLY A 553 1.25 22.01 -7.08
C GLY A 553 2.75 22.02 -6.79
N TYR A 554 3.55 22.15 -7.85
CA TYR A 554 5.00 22.35 -7.75
C TYR A 554 5.31 23.81 -7.40
N THR A 555 6.14 24.03 -6.39
CA THR A 555 6.51 25.38 -5.88
C THR A 555 7.87 25.81 -6.39
N GLU A 556 8.83 24.89 -6.48
CA GLU A 556 10.17 25.17 -7.03
C GLU A 556 10.60 24.06 -7.98
N LEU A 557 11.16 24.45 -9.12
CA LEU A 557 11.73 23.52 -10.11
C LEU A 557 13.20 23.83 -10.34
N ARG A 558 14.03 22.81 -10.21
CA ARG A 558 15.47 22.90 -10.48
C ARG A 558 15.77 22.56 -11.95
N PRO A 559 16.94 22.96 -12.49
CA PRO A 559 17.31 22.68 -13.88
C PRO A 559 17.17 21.19 -14.24
N GLY A 560 16.46 20.92 -15.33
CA GLY A 560 16.13 19.57 -15.80
C GLY A 560 14.75 19.04 -15.36
N ALA A 561 13.94 19.88 -14.69
CA ALA A 561 12.54 19.59 -14.34
C ALA A 561 11.54 20.45 -15.14
N GLU A 562 11.97 21.15 -16.17
CA GLU A 562 11.15 22.09 -16.95
C GLU A 562 9.92 21.41 -17.58
N GLY A 563 10.00 20.11 -17.81
CA GLY A 563 8.92 19.30 -18.40
C GLY A 563 7.68 19.16 -17.52
N ILE A 564 7.79 19.50 -16.22
CA ILE A 564 6.66 19.45 -15.25
C ILE A 564 6.23 20.83 -14.75
N ALA A 565 6.76 21.92 -15.30
CA ALA A 565 6.55 23.28 -14.82
C ALA A 565 5.07 23.72 -14.72
N ASP A 566 4.24 23.24 -15.64
CA ASP A 566 2.81 23.57 -15.71
C ASP A 566 1.96 22.29 -15.53
N LYS A 567 2.42 21.34 -14.68
CA LYS A 567 1.75 20.07 -14.44
C LYS A 567 1.17 20.03 -13.03
N ASP A 568 0.02 19.40 -12.92
CA ASP A 568 -0.59 19.06 -11.65
C ASP A 568 0.17 17.93 -10.96
N LEU A 569 0.14 17.87 -9.66
CA LEU A 569 0.58 16.68 -8.93
C LEU A 569 -0.32 15.49 -9.31
N LYS A 570 0.30 14.37 -9.65
CA LYS A 570 -0.45 13.16 -10.00
C LYS A 570 -1.26 12.66 -8.81
N ARG A 571 -2.45 12.08 -9.07
CA ARG A 571 -3.32 11.47 -8.06
C ARG A 571 -3.80 12.43 -6.96
N THR A 572 -3.98 13.69 -7.31
CA THR A 572 -4.46 14.75 -6.42
C THR A 572 -5.82 15.24 -6.94
N PRO A 573 -6.94 14.53 -6.68
CA PRO A 573 -8.27 15.01 -7.04
C PRO A 573 -8.62 16.24 -6.19
N ASP A 574 -9.12 17.32 -6.81
CA ASP A 574 -9.51 18.55 -6.11
C ASP A 574 -10.55 18.29 -5.02
N PHE A 575 -11.46 17.35 -5.27
CA PHE A 575 -12.48 16.96 -4.31
C PHE A 575 -12.80 15.47 -4.37
N SER A 576 -12.86 14.85 -3.21
CA SER A 576 -13.33 13.49 -3.03
C SER A 576 -14.28 13.39 -1.85
N TYR A 577 -15.31 12.52 -1.95
CA TYR A 577 -16.20 12.27 -0.84
C TYR A 577 -16.71 10.84 -0.81
N ARG A 578 -17.11 10.44 0.39
CA ARG A 578 -17.82 9.21 0.69
C ARG A 578 -19.05 9.55 1.52
N VAL A 579 -20.22 9.14 1.06
CA VAL A 579 -21.46 9.26 1.84
C VAL A 579 -22.13 7.90 1.93
N GLY A 580 -22.71 7.59 3.07
CA GLY A 580 -23.36 6.30 3.21
C GLY A 580 -24.41 6.25 4.29
N VAL A 581 -25.12 5.14 4.27
CA VAL A 581 -26.21 4.80 5.17
C VAL A 581 -26.01 3.40 5.72
N ILE A 582 -26.19 3.26 7.00
CA ILE A 582 -26.28 1.99 7.73
C ILE A 582 -27.69 1.92 8.31
N TYR A 583 -28.42 0.86 7.99
CA TYR A 583 -29.75 0.62 8.51
C TYR A 583 -29.85 -0.79 9.07
N ASP A 584 -30.07 -0.88 10.36
CA ASP A 584 -30.19 -2.13 11.09
C ASP A 584 -31.65 -2.30 11.55
N THR A 585 -32.26 -3.44 11.31
CA THR A 585 -33.63 -3.72 11.71
C THR A 585 -33.80 -5.10 12.28
N ILE A 586 -34.50 -5.18 13.42
CA ILE A 586 -34.80 -6.43 14.08
C ILE A 586 -36.06 -7.04 13.47
N LEU A 587 -35.95 -8.28 13.01
CA LEU A 587 -37.04 -9.11 12.53
C LEU A 587 -37.48 -10.12 13.60
N GLU A 588 -38.58 -10.80 13.41
CA GLU A 588 -39.04 -11.83 14.35
C GLU A 588 -38.01 -12.97 14.56
N ASN A 589 -37.27 -13.32 13.51
CA ASN A 589 -36.35 -14.48 13.49
C ASN A 589 -34.87 -14.09 13.38
N GLY A 590 -34.53 -12.82 13.48
CA GLY A 590 -33.13 -12.36 13.33
C GLY A 590 -33.04 -10.86 13.11
N GLU A 591 -31.86 -10.45 12.67
CA GLU A 591 -31.54 -9.05 12.36
C GLU A 591 -31.16 -8.93 10.88
N LEU A 592 -31.59 -7.85 10.24
CA LEU A 592 -31.22 -7.49 8.88
C LEU A 592 -30.44 -6.17 8.91
N ASN A 593 -29.20 -6.19 8.43
CA ASN A 593 -28.35 -5.05 8.29
C ASN A 593 -28.22 -4.67 6.82
N PHE A 594 -28.40 -3.41 6.51
CA PHE A 594 -28.19 -2.84 5.18
C PHE A 594 -27.13 -1.76 5.25
N THR A 595 -26.18 -1.78 4.32
CA THR A 595 -25.18 -0.71 4.16
C THR A 595 -25.13 -0.30 2.69
N GLY A 596 -25.23 1.00 2.43
CA GLY A 596 -25.08 1.58 1.11
C GLY A 596 -24.06 2.72 1.16
N VAL A 597 -23.14 2.75 0.23
CA VAL A 597 -22.06 3.74 0.14
C VAL A 597 -21.95 4.28 -1.26
N LEU A 598 -21.86 5.60 -1.39
CA LEU A 598 -21.49 6.30 -2.61
C LEU A 598 -20.11 6.93 -2.41
N ASN A 599 -19.16 6.50 -3.20
CA ASN A 599 -17.80 7.06 -3.27
C ASN A 599 -17.67 7.89 -4.54
N ARG A 600 -17.07 9.07 -4.45
CA ARG A 600 -16.75 9.92 -5.59
C ARG A 600 -15.35 10.50 -5.47
N GLU A 601 -14.64 10.48 -6.60
CA GLU A 601 -13.38 11.20 -6.82
C GLU A 601 -13.57 12.10 -8.03
N ASP A 602 -13.10 13.34 -7.95
CA ASP A 602 -13.01 14.23 -9.09
C ASP A 602 -11.87 13.80 -10.03
N GLU A 603 -11.76 14.43 -11.18
CA GLU A 603 -10.74 14.09 -12.17
C GLU A 603 -9.33 14.41 -11.66
N TYR A 604 -8.35 13.64 -12.08
CA TYR A 604 -6.93 13.86 -11.81
C TYR A 604 -6.05 13.17 -12.85
N PHE A 605 -4.80 13.59 -12.96
CA PHE A 605 -3.82 12.87 -13.76
C PHE A 605 -3.22 11.70 -12.96
N ASN A 606 -3.20 10.52 -13.56
CA ASN A 606 -2.61 9.32 -12.96
C ASN A 606 -1.15 9.06 -13.39
N ASN A 607 -0.57 9.95 -14.19
CA ASN A 607 0.83 9.94 -14.60
C ASN A 607 1.49 11.32 -14.42
N GLN A 608 2.79 11.32 -14.19
CA GLN A 608 3.58 12.52 -13.90
C GLN A 608 3.58 13.56 -15.02
N ASN A 609 3.47 13.12 -16.26
CA ASN A 609 3.55 14.00 -17.42
C ASN A 609 2.22 14.70 -17.75
N ASN A 610 1.16 14.40 -17.02
CA ASN A 610 -0.20 14.90 -17.27
C ASN A 610 -0.61 14.74 -18.74
N THR A 611 -0.33 13.60 -19.31
CA THR A 611 -0.71 13.35 -20.70
C THR A 611 -2.24 13.16 -20.81
N PRO A 612 -2.86 13.48 -21.95
CA PRO A 612 -4.31 13.28 -22.11
C PRO A 612 -4.76 11.83 -21.87
N ALA A 613 -3.87 10.84 -22.12
CA ALA A 613 -4.16 9.44 -21.84
C ALA A 613 -4.13 9.11 -20.33
N GLY A 614 -3.38 9.89 -19.54
CA GLY A 614 -3.28 9.78 -18.09
C GLY A 614 -4.35 10.53 -17.32
N LEU A 615 -5.24 11.27 -17.99
CA LEU A 615 -6.37 11.93 -17.32
C LEU A 615 -7.42 10.88 -16.94
N ARG A 616 -7.60 10.66 -15.64
CA ARG A 616 -8.71 9.90 -15.08
C ARG A 616 -9.89 10.85 -14.89
N PRO A 617 -11.00 10.65 -15.59
CA PRO A 617 -12.21 11.48 -15.39
C PRO A 617 -12.81 11.23 -14.01
N ALA A 618 -13.64 12.17 -13.55
CA ALA A 618 -14.38 12.05 -12.31
C ALA A 618 -15.24 10.77 -12.28
N VAL A 619 -15.15 9.99 -11.21
CA VAL A 619 -15.83 8.69 -11.07
C VAL A 619 -16.67 8.66 -9.81
N SER A 620 -17.88 8.14 -9.93
CA SER A 620 -18.75 7.83 -8.79
C SER A 620 -19.11 6.35 -8.80
N LYS A 621 -18.85 5.63 -7.69
CA LYS A 621 -19.16 4.21 -7.52
C LYS A 621 -20.11 4.02 -6.35
N ILE A 622 -20.99 3.04 -6.46
CA ILE A 622 -21.94 2.66 -5.42
C ILE A 622 -21.61 1.24 -4.96
N ASP A 623 -21.48 1.06 -3.65
CA ASP A 623 -21.32 -0.24 -3.01
C ASP A 623 -22.51 -0.51 -2.10
N LEU A 624 -23.01 -1.74 -2.12
CA LEU A 624 -24.18 -2.17 -1.35
C LEU A 624 -23.90 -3.48 -0.64
N THR A 625 -24.36 -3.59 0.61
CA THR A 625 -24.27 -4.83 1.38
C THR A 625 -25.56 -5.07 2.14
N VAL A 626 -26.02 -6.31 2.18
CA VAL A 626 -27.13 -6.77 2.99
C VAL A 626 -26.71 -8.01 3.76
N THR A 627 -26.84 -7.98 5.09
CA THR A 627 -26.47 -9.08 5.97
C THR A 627 -27.68 -9.49 6.80
N TYR A 628 -27.96 -10.80 6.85
CA TYR A 628 -28.94 -11.39 7.74
C TYR A 628 -28.22 -12.22 8.81
N VAL A 629 -28.57 -11.97 10.09
CA VAL A 629 -28.08 -12.71 11.26
C VAL A 629 -29.30 -13.28 12.00
N PRO A 630 -29.41 -14.60 12.23
CA PRO A 630 -30.52 -15.16 12.98
C PRO A 630 -30.42 -14.86 14.49
N ASN A 631 -31.53 -15.04 15.23
CA ASN A 631 -31.58 -14.76 16.66
C ASN A 631 -30.62 -15.59 17.52
N ASP A 632 -30.18 -16.77 17.07
CA ASP A 632 -29.17 -17.58 17.74
C ASP A 632 -27.74 -17.09 17.52
N GLY A 633 -27.52 -16.20 16.52
CA GLY A 633 -26.22 -15.59 16.22
C GLY A 633 -25.15 -16.54 15.65
N ASN A 634 -25.48 -17.85 15.48
CA ASN A 634 -24.49 -18.87 15.13
C ASN A 634 -24.05 -18.79 13.65
N TRP A 635 -24.80 -18.10 12.80
CA TRP A 635 -24.45 -17.95 11.40
C TRP A 635 -24.92 -16.60 10.84
N ARG A 636 -24.37 -16.24 9.71
CA ARG A 636 -24.86 -15.10 8.93
C ARG A 636 -24.75 -15.38 7.44
N VAL A 637 -25.61 -14.73 6.66
CA VAL A 637 -25.51 -14.64 5.20
C VAL A 637 -25.34 -13.18 4.83
N MET A 638 -24.34 -12.88 4.01
CA MET A 638 -24.13 -11.56 3.45
C MET A 638 -24.20 -11.62 1.93
N ALA A 639 -24.88 -10.66 1.32
CA ALA A 639 -24.82 -10.40 -0.11
C ALA A 639 -24.25 -8.99 -0.32
N GLY A 640 -23.15 -8.89 -1.06
CA GLY A 640 -22.45 -7.66 -1.35
C GLY A 640 -22.34 -7.41 -2.85
N CYS A 641 -22.33 -6.13 -3.22
CA CYS A 641 -22.06 -5.67 -4.55
C CYS A 641 -21.11 -4.47 -4.47
N THR A 642 -19.91 -4.60 -5.04
CA THR A 642 -18.94 -3.52 -5.18
C THR A 642 -19.03 -2.94 -6.59
N ASN A 643 -18.91 -1.61 -6.73
CA ASN A 643 -19.12 -0.92 -8.00
C ASN A 643 -20.45 -1.31 -8.67
N CYS A 644 -21.56 -1.36 -7.92
CA CYS A 644 -22.89 -1.74 -8.45
C CYS A 644 -23.36 -0.86 -9.60
N SER A 645 -22.84 0.36 -9.70
CA SER A 645 -23.08 1.28 -10.81
C SER A 645 -22.35 0.91 -12.10
N ASP A 646 -21.50 -0.14 -12.07
CA ASP A 646 -20.71 -0.66 -13.20
C ASP A 646 -19.89 0.43 -13.91
N LYS A 647 -19.19 1.26 -13.14
CA LYS A 647 -18.38 2.35 -13.67
C LYS A 647 -17.00 1.86 -14.02
N GLU A 648 -16.67 2.01 -15.29
CA GLU A 648 -15.33 1.78 -15.82
C GLU A 648 -14.42 2.96 -15.52
N ALA A 649 -13.19 2.69 -15.14
CA ALA A 649 -12.17 3.70 -14.91
C ALA A 649 -10.75 3.13 -15.07
N ILE A 650 -9.82 4.02 -15.41
CA ILE A 650 -8.39 3.71 -15.54
C ILE A 650 -7.67 4.24 -14.31
N HIS A 651 -6.98 3.38 -13.59
CA HIS A 651 -6.26 3.77 -12.38
C HIS A 651 -4.79 4.12 -12.61
N SER A 652 -4.16 3.63 -13.68
CA SER A 652 -2.76 3.91 -14.03
C SER A 652 -2.57 3.97 -15.54
N THR A 653 -1.63 4.78 -15.99
CA THR A 653 -1.25 4.91 -17.40
C THR A 653 0.27 4.99 -17.54
N LEU A 654 0.83 4.07 -18.31
CA LEU A 654 2.20 4.14 -18.79
C LEU A 654 2.19 4.66 -20.21
N ASP A 655 2.64 5.90 -20.39
CA ASP A 655 2.64 6.57 -21.69
C ASP A 655 3.97 6.39 -22.38
N PHE A 656 4.10 5.29 -23.12
CA PHE A 656 5.24 4.96 -23.98
C PHE A 656 4.97 5.29 -25.45
N VAL A 657 4.35 6.44 -25.71
CA VAL A 657 4.04 6.86 -27.09
C VAL A 657 5.27 6.87 -27.99
N ALA A 658 6.45 7.17 -27.46
CA ALA A 658 7.71 7.09 -28.18
C ALA A 658 8.07 5.66 -28.65
N LEU A 659 7.58 4.65 -27.95
CA LEU A 659 7.74 3.23 -28.30
C LEU A 659 6.56 2.67 -29.08
N GLY A 660 5.52 3.48 -29.34
CA GLY A 660 4.36 3.13 -30.16
C GLY A 660 3.18 2.50 -29.40
N PHE A 661 3.12 2.64 -28.07
CA PHE A 661 1.99 2.17 -27.26
C PHE A 661 1.74 3.07 -26.05
N ILE A 662 0.51 3.03 -25.54
CA ILE A 662 0.09 3.67 -24.28
C ILE A 662 -0.71 2.64 -23.50
N THR A 663 -0.17 2.18 -22.39
CA THR A 663 -0.78 1.13 -21.58
C THR A 663 -1.62 1.72 -20.46
N GLN A 664 -2.90 1.34 -20.42
CA GLN A 664 -3.86 1.77 -19.40
C GLN A 664 -4.30 0.59 -18.56
N PHE A 665 -4.15 0.71 -17.22
CA PHE A 665 -4.58 -0.30 -16.26
C PHE A 665 -5.92 0.10 -15.67
N GLN A 666 -6.86 -0.83 -15.71
CA GLN A 666 -8.26 -0.64 -15.36
C GLN A 666 -8.57 -0.97 -13.89
N ASP A 667 -9.53 -0.25 -13.33
CA ASP A 667 -10.18 -0.63 -12.06
C ASP A 667 -10.95 -1.94 -12.23
N LEU A 668 -11.23 -2.62 -11.11
CA LEU A 668 -12.12 -3.78 -11.11
C LEU A 668 -13.53 -3.41 -11.59
N PRO A 669 -14.19 -4.28 -12.39
CA PRO A 669 -15.58 -4.12 -12.80
C PRO A 669 -16.54 -4.21 -11.61
N ARG A 670 -17.86 -4.20 -11.87
CA ARG A 670 -18.85 -4.57 -10.86
C ARG A 670 -18.58 -6.00 -10.37
N LEU A 671 -18.59 -6.19 -9.06
CA LEU A 671 -18.43 -7.49 -8.42
C LEU A 671 -19.57 -7.73 -7.44
N TRP A 672 -20.29 -8.85 -7.59
CA TRP A 672 -21.18 -9.33 -6.56
C TRP A 672 -20.56 -10.53 -5.83
N ARG A 673 -20.93 -10.67 -4.54
CA ARG A 673 -20.45 -11.75 -3.68
C ARG A 673 -21.55 -12.14 -2.71
N VAL A 674 -21.72 -13.44 -2.48
CA VAL A 674 -22.56 -13.96 -1.40
C VAL A 674 -21.68 -14.79 -0.48
N SER A 675 -21.74 -14.57 0.81
CA SER A 675 -21.00 -15.36 1.80
C SER A 675 -21.93 -15.94 2.87
N TYR A 676 -21.50 -17.06 3.44
CA TYR A 676 -22.07 -17.72 4.60
C TYR A 676 -21.00 -17.94 5.64
N LYS A 677 -21.15 -17.31 6.81
CA LYS A 677 -20.24 -17.48 7.95
C LYS A 677 -20.97 -18.24 9.06
N TYR A 678 -20.33 -19.27 9.60
CA TYR A 678 -20.80 -20.06 10.74
C TYR A 678 -19.81 -19.93 11.89
N ASN A 679 -20.32 -19.54 13.07
CA ASN A 679 -19.56 -19.40 14.30
C ASN A 679 -19.86 -20.59 15.24
N PHE A 680 -18.86 -21.09 15.96
CA PHE A 680 -18.98 -22.22 16.88
C PHE A 680 -18.09 -22.05 18.10
#